data_918a99553414c00df47c19cf356165a7
#
_entry.id   918a99553414c00df47c19cf356165a7
#
_cell.length_a   1.000
_cell.length_b   1.000
_cell.length_c   1.000
_cell.angle_alpha   90.00
_cell.angle_beta   90.00
_cell.angle_gamma   90.00
#
_symmetry.space_group_name_H-M   'P 1'
#
loop_
_entity.id
_entity.type
_entity.pdbx_description
1 polymer ?
#
loop_
_entity_poly.entity_id
_entity_poly.type
_entity_poly.pdbx_seq_one_letter_code
_entity_poly.pdbx_strand_id
1 'polypeptide(L)'
;MKTFRHYNARSLKQAASLLAKHNGKAKINAGGTDLLGNLKDKCTPDYPEAVINIKTIPNLDYIKAGNRGLRIGSLTRLADIIKSPAIKKDYSLLAEAAHSVASPNLRNMATVGGNLAQDVRCWYYRYPEQIGGPIVCLRKGGRICNALVGDNRYHSIFGAAAAPERRCAGQCPAHVDIPGYLRHVRENNIPEAARTLLEYNPFPAITGRVCPVYCEPECNRGEFDDPVAVHSVERGVGDYILDHAAEYFAQPASESGKRIAIVGSGPAGLAAAFYLRKSGHRITVYERFPEAGGMLFYSIPPFRLPKEVVRKQIRALKEMGVLFEPGVTVDDRLAAKIQSDSDAVFVAGGAWKSLKLEAPGEDAQGVLYALEYLKRINSGETVSLGKKVIVIGGGSVALDAARTARRTGAEEVHLVCLETRDLASKDRMLALDREIEDAEEEGIRIHPSLGIRRINETNGKVAGVETETCTSVRDPDGRFDPQFDMQSPSLSLQGDSVIIAIGQAPESSPFVPRGGVFAGGDMVYGPSTVIQAIASAQKAATEIEAFLEGEARPAEIAGTQPEYFESHFDDIPRSEARMLPAAERIQSIHVEDVAGLSENEIQKEACRCVSCGCLAVGPSDLAVALVALDARIVTTRRSLPAQDFFAATASRSTVLEPDELIREVRISKPPKHTRQNYLKFTLRKPIDFAVVSVASVISAKNGVCSDARIALGAVAPSPFRAWAAEESIRGKGIDRN
;
A
#
# COMPACT_ATOMS: atom_id res chain seq x y z
N MET A 1 -15.14 29.80 18.07
CA MET A 1 -15.33 28.33 18.21
C MET A 1 -16.67 27.97 17.60
N LYS A 2 -16.77 26.81 16.92
CA LYS A 2 -18.06 26.22 16.53
C LYS A 2 -18.73 25.60 17.77
N THR A 3 -20.04 25.38 17.72
CA THR A 3 -20.80 24.75 18.81
C THR A 3 -20.45 23.26 18.93
N PHE A 4 -20.42 22.76 20.16
CA PHE A 4 -20.24 21.35 20.49
C PHE A 4 -21.03 20.97 21.76
N ARG A 5 -21.32 19.70 21.96
CA ARG A 5 -21.90 19.19 23.19
C ARG A 5 -20.84 19.10 24.27
N HIS A 6 -21.12 19.55 25.49
CA HIS A 6 -20.22 19.47 26.62
C HIS A 6 -20.73 18.43 27.65
N TYR A 7 -19.85 17.49 28.03
CA TYR A 7 -20.15 16.47 29.01
C TYR A 7 -19.21 16.57 30.20
N ASN A 8 -19.72 16.41 31.42
CA ASN A 8 -18.95 16.26 32.64
C ASN A 8 -18.92 14.79 33.04
N ALA A 9 -17.85 14.07 32.77
CA ALA A 9 -17.70 12.67 33.11
C ALA A 9 -17.39 12.51 34.61
N ARG A 10 -18.03 11.54 35.28
CA ARG A 10 -17.84 11.23 36.69
C ARG A 10 -16.94 10.00 36.93
N SER A 11 -16.58 9.29 35.89
CA SER A 11 -15.65 8.14 35.90
C SER A 11 -14.94 7.95 34.56
N LEU A 12 -13.80 7.27 34.59
CA LEU A 12 -13.08 6.90 33.37
C LEU A 12 -13.93 6.02 32.47
N LYS A 13 -14.73 5.09 33.03
CA LYS A 13 -15.62 4.24 32.24
C LYS A 13 -16.68 5.06 31.51
N GLN A 14 -17.25 6.08 32.14
CA GLN A 14 -18.22 6.98 31.51
C GLN A 14 -17.56 7.82 30.42
N ALA A 15 -16.33 8.32 30.63
CA ALA A 15 -15.60 9.08 29.64
C ALA A 15 -15.30 8.21 28.41
N ALA A 16 -14.84 6.97 28.58
CA ALA A 16 -14.59 6.01 27.50
C ALA A 16 -15.88 5.67 26.72
N SER A 17 -17.01 5.42 27.44
CA SER A 17 -18.30 5.21 26.78
C SER A 17 -18.76 6.40 25.93
N LEU A 18 -18.53 7.62 26.39
CA LEU A 18 -18.87 8.83 25.64
C LEU A 18 -18.00 8.99 24.41
N LEU A 19 -16.67 8.67 24.49
CA LEU A 19 -15.77 8.66 23.34
C LEU A 19 -16.23 7.64 22.29
N ALA A 20 -16.52 6.40 22.72
CA ALA A 20 -17.01 5.35 21.84
C ALA A 20 -18.32 5.74 21.14
N LYS A 21 -19.27 6.35 21.89
CA LYS A 21 -20.56 6.82 21.35
C LYS A 21 -20.39 7.84 20.20
N HIS A 22 -19.37 8.69 20.28
CA HIS A 22 -19.13 9.73 19.28
C HIS A 22 -18.16 9.29 18.16
N ASN A 23 -17.71 8.04 18.15
CA ASN A 23 -16.89 7.42 17.10
C ASN A 23 -15.78 8.35 16.53
N GLY A 24 -14.87 8.80 17.41
CA GLY A 24 -13.74 9.68 17.04
C GLY A 24 -14.08 11.18 16.96
N LYS A 25 -15.37 11.56 16.97
CA LYS A 25 -15.82 12.96 16.89
C LYS A 25 -15.97 13.64 18.25
N ALA A 26 -15.38 13.08 19.30
CA ALA A 26 -15.29 13.70 20.62
C ALA A 26 -13.83 13.93 21.03
N LYS A 27 -13.60 14.95 21.87
CA LYS A 27 -12.27 15.25 22.43
C LYS A 27 -12.33 15.32 23.96
N ILE A 28 -11.26 14.84 24.61
CA ILE A 28 -11.11 14.91 26.07
C ILE A 28 -10.57 16.28 26.48
N ASN A 29 -11.21 16.89 27.45
CA ASN A 29 -10.74 18.12 28.10
C ASN A 29 -10.22 17.83 29.50
N ALA A 30 -8.92 17.88 29.69
CA ALA A 30 -8.22 17.86 30.99
C ALA A 30 -7.81 19.30 31.37
N GLY A 31 -6.56 19.70 31.24
CA GLY A 31 -6.12 21.08 31.48
C GLY A 31 -6.62 22.10 30.45
N GLY A 32 -6.98 21.66 29.27
CA GLY A 32 -7.52 22.48 28.17
C GLY A 32 -6.50 23.38 27.47
N THR A 33 -5.26 23.44 27.94
CA THR A 33 -4.23 24.39 27.45
C THR A 33 -3.77 24.16 26.01
N ASP A 34 -4.03 22.99 25.45
CA ASP A 34 -3.81 22.65 24.05
C ASP A 34 -5.10 22.61 23.25
N LEU A 35 -6.08 21.85 23.70
CA LEU A 35 -7.35 21.63 23.02
C LEU A 35 -8.09 22.94 22.70
N LEU A 36 -8.18 23.85 23.69
CA LEU A 36 -8.95 25.07 23.51
C LEU A 36 -8.33 26.01 22.46
N GLY A 37 -6.99 26.04 22.33
CA GLY A 37 -6.30 26.76 21.24
C GLY A 37 -6.73 26.22 19.87
N ASN A 38 -6.63 24.90 19.69
CA ASN A 38 -7.02 24.23 18.43
C ASN A 38 -8.51 24.51 18.07
N LEU A 39 -9.39 24.50 19.07
CA LEU A 39 -10.81 24.78 18.86
C LEU A 39 -11.09 26.24 18.50
N LYS A 40 -10.36 27.18 19.10
CA LYS A 40 -10.46 28.63 18.77
C LYS A 40 -10.02 28.91 17.35
N ASP A 41 -8.87 28.35 16.97
CA ASP A 41 -8.23 28.59 15.70
C ASP A 41 -8.80 27.74 14.57
N LYS A 42 -9.65 26.75 14.92
CA LYS A 42 -10.28 25.81 13.97
C LYS A 42 -9.24 25.17 13.04
N CYS A 43 -8.14 24.72 13.63
CA CYS A 43 -6.97 24.22 12.90
C CYS A 43 -7.24 22.90 12.14
N THR A 44 -8.30 22.15 12.49
CA THR A 44 -8.64 20.87 11.84
C THR A 44 -9.91 21.01 11.00
N PRO A 45 -9.97 20.34 9.83
CA PRO A 45 -11.17 20.32 8.99
C PRO A 45 -12.38 19.77 9.78
N ASP A 46 -12.16 18.66 10.50
CA ASP A 46 -13.17 18.03 11.33
C ASP A 46 -13.20 18.68 12.71
N TYR A 47 -14.32 19.34 13.00
CA TYR A 47 -14.54 19.94 14.32
C TYR A 47 -15.28 18.96 15.22
N PRO A 48 -14.87 18.79 16.50
CA PRO A 48 -15.52 17.81 17.36
C PRO A 48 -16.99 18.15 17.66
N GLU A 49 -17.84 17.14 17.62
CA GLU A 49 -19.24 17.23 18.00
C GLU A 49 -19.42 17.33 19.52
N ALA A 50 -18.44 16.82 20.27
CA ALA A 50 -18.50 16.78 21.74
C ALA A 50 -17.13 17.03 22.39
N VAL A 51 -17.17 17.67 23.56
CA VAL A 51 -16.03 17.83 24.46
C VAL A 51 -16.38 17.21 25.81
N ILE A 52 -15.57 16.25 26.25
CA ILE A 52 -15.77 15.49 27.48
C ILE A 52 -14.80 16.01 28.54
N ASN A 53 -15.31 16.70 29.51
CA ASN A 53 -14.55 17.20 30.66
C ASN A 53 -14.30 16.05 31.65
N ILE A 54 -13.03 15.77 31.92
CA ILE A 54 -12.62 14.72 32.88
C ILE A 54 -12.13 15.28 34.22
N LYS A 55 -12.06 16.60 34.41
CA LYS A 55 -11.69 17.23 35.70
C LYS A 55 -12.66 16.96 36.81
N THR A 56 -13.85 16.52 36.46
CA THR A 56 -14.92 16.11 37.39
C THR A 56 -14.77 14.66 37.89
N ILE A 57 -13.78 13.91 37.39
CA ILE A 57 -13.49 12.55 37.85
C ILE A 57 -12.58 12.65 39.09
N PRO A 58 -12.99 12.11 40.24
CA PRO A 58 -12.20 12.19 41.46
C PRO A 58 -10.96 11.28 41.41
N ASN A 59 -9.96 11.61 42.23
CA ASN A 59 -8.81 10.77 42.50
C ASN A 59 -7.93 10.47 41.25
N LEU A 60 -7.78 11.43 40.33
CA LEU A 60 -6.86 11.39 39.18
C LEU A 60 -5.74 12.43 39.27
N ASP A 61 -5.65 13.22 40.34
CA ASP A 61 -4.73 14.34 40.54
C ASP A 61 -3.73 14.08 41.69
N TYR A 62 -3.23 12.87 41.80
CA TYR A 62 -2.35 12.46 42.90
C TYR A 62 -0.89 12.24 42.48
N ILE A 63 0.02 12.41 43.48
CA ILE A 63 1.42 12.01 43.47
C ILE A 63 1.63 11.06 44.66
N LYS A 64 1.94 9.78 44.38
CA LYS A 64 2.18 8.75 45.40
C LYS A 64 3.57 8.15 45.22
N ALA A 65 4.49 8.49 46.14
CA ALA A 65 5.80 7.88 46.21
C ALA A 65 5.82 6.77 47.28
N GLY A 66 6.53 5.69 46.97
CA GLY A 66 6.68 4.53 47.85
C GLY A 66 7.91 3.70 47.55
N ASN A 67 8.08 2.58 48.26
CA ASN A 67 9.24 1.71 48.10
C ASN A 67 9.37 1.11 46.68
N ARG A 68 8.27 0.96 45.96
CA ARG A 68 8.24 0.42 44.59
C ARG A 68 8.41 1.50 43.50
N GLY A 69 8.44 2.78 43.85
CA GLY A 69 8.54 3.87 42.89
C GLY A 69 7.47 4.94 43.03
N LEU A 70 7.23 5.68 41.97
CA LEU A 70 6.35 6.84 41.90
C LEU A 70 5.13 6.52 41.02
N ARG A 71 3.94 6.98 41.48
CA ARG A 71 2.70 6.93 40.69
C ARG A 71 2.10 8.33 40.64
N ILE A 72 1.76 8.77 39.44
CA ILE A 72 1.23 10.11 39.15
C ILE A 72 -0.06 9.98 38.38
N GLY A 73 -1.14 10.52 38.91
CA GLY A 73 -2.46 10.53 38.26
C GLY A 73 -2.46 11.44 37.02
N SER A 74 -3.27 11.10 36.02
CA SER A 74 -3.31 11.80 34.73
C SER A 74 -3.75 13.27 34.83
N LEU A 75 -4.51 13.65 35.85
CA LEU A 75 -4.96 15.04 36.11
C LEU A 75 -4.01 15.84 37.00
N THR A 76 -2.91 15.26 37.50
CA THR A 76 -1.90 15.98 38.25
C THR A 76 -1.32 17.13 37.41
N ARG A 77 -1.31 18.34 37.98
CA ARG A 77 -0.82 19.54 37.27
C ARG A 77 0.70 19.53 37.19
N LEU A 78 1.26 20.13 36.15
CA LEU A 78 2.71 20.28 36.01
C LEU A 78 3.31 21.08 37.16
N ALA A 79 2.61 22.10 37.66
CA ALA A 79 3.03 22.87 38.81
C ALA A 79 3.15 22.02 40.07
N ASP A 80 2.33 21.01 40.26
CA ASP A 80 2.37 20.12 41.45
C ASP A 80 3.56 19.15 41.35
N ILE A 81 3.90 18.69 40.18
CA ILE A 81 5.12 17.91 39.90
C ILE A 81 6.39 18.72 40.31
N ILE A 82 6.46 19.97 39.85
CA ILE A 82 7.59 20.88 40.16
C ILE A 82 7.73 21.14 41.68
N LYS A 83 6.60 21.22 42.36
CA LYS A 83 6.57 21.52 43.83
C LYS A 83 6.82 20.30 44.71
N SER A 84 6.62 19.09 44.19
CA SER A 84 6.66 17.83 44.95
C SER A 84 8.05 17.54 45.54
N PRO A 85 8.23 17.45 46.86
CA PRO A 85 9.50 17.11 47.48
C PRO A 85 10.01 15.72 47.07
N ALA A 86 9.11 14.75 46.96
CA ALA A 86 9.43 13.38 46.57
C ALA A 86 10.00 13.31 45.15
N ILE A 87 9.40 14.10 44.22
CA ILE A 87 9.88 14.16 42.84
C ILE A 87 11.22 14.86 42.75
N LYS A 88 11.39 16.00 43.45
CA LYS A 88 12.66 16.71 43.47
C LYS A 88 13.81 15.87 44.01
N LYS A 89 13.52 15.01 44.99
CA LYS A 89 14.54 14.18 45.65
C LYS A 89 14.99 13.01 44.78
N ASP A 90 14.05 12.22 44.28
CA ASP A 90 14.34 10.90 43.65
C ASP A 90 14.14 10.92 42.12
N TYR A 91 13.47 11.92 41.54
CA TYR A 91 13.10 12.04 40.13
C TYR A 91 13.32 13.47 39.59
N SER A 92 14.50 14.09 39.89
CA SER A 92 14.77 15.49 39.55
C SER A 92 14.57 15.81 38.07
N LEU A 93 14.92 14.88 37.19
CA LEU A 93 14.73 14.96 35.77
C LEU A 93 13.26 15.29 35.38
N LEU A 94 12.28 14.66 36.04
CA LEU A 94 10.88 14.91 35.78
C LEU A 94 10.45 16.31 36.25
N ALA A 95 10.98 16.80 37.37
CA ALA A 95 10.72 18.15 37.85
C ALA A 95 11.33 19.21 36.92
N GLU A 96 12.52 18.99 36.41
CA GLU A 96 13.24 19.87 35.46
C GLU A 96 12.49 19.92 34.13
N ALA A 97 12.11 18.75 33.57
CA ALA A 97 11.30 18.67 32.35
C ALA A 97 9.95 19.39 32.50
N ALA A 98 9.23 19.18 33.63
CA ALA A 98 8.00 19.89 33.91
C ALA A 98 8.19 21.41 34.04
N HIS A 99 9.31 21.85 34.63
CA HIS A 99 9.63 23.26 34.77
C HIS A 99 9.93 23.93 33.42
N SER A 100 10.49 23.21 32.47
CA SER A 100 10.82 23.72 31.14
C SER A 100 9.59 23.94 30.24
N VAL A 101 8.41 23.37 30.61
CA VAL A 101 7.18 23.51 29.86
C VAL A 101 6.57 24.89 30.03
N ALA A 102 6.41 25.63 28.93
CA ALA A 102 5.62 26.86 28.83
C ALA A 102 5.75 27.87 30.01
N SER A 103 4.71 28.64 30.30
CA SER A 103 4.69 29.64 31.40
C SER A 103 4.13 29.06 32.70
N PRO A 104 4.40 29.72 33.86
CA PRO A 104 3.80 29.31 35.14
C PRO A 104 2.27 29.21 35.11
N ASN A 105 1.59 30.13 34.45
CA ASN A 105 0.13 30.12 34.32
C ASN A 105 -0.36 28.88 33.57
N LEU A 106 0.33 28.49 32.49
CA LEU A 106 0.00 27.28 31.73
C LEU A 106 0.27 26.02 32.58
N ARG A 107 1.38 25.96 33.32
CA ARG A 107 1.70 24.81 34.20
C ARG A 107 0.71 24.62 35.35
N ASN A 108 0.06 25.70 35.82
CA ASN A 108 -1.00 25.63 36.84
C ASN A 108 -2.29 24.99 36.31
N MET A 109 -2.47 24.93 34.99
CA MET A 109 -3.66 24.34 34.34
C MET A 109 -3.33 23.03 33.62
N ALA A 110 -2.18 22.94 32.99
CA ALA A 110 -1.75 21.76 32.22
C ALA A 110 -1.57 20.55 33.12
N THR A 111 -2.08 19.42 32.70
CA THR A 111 -2.02 18.14 33.42
C THR A 111 -1.04 17.17 32.74
N VAL A 112 -0.57 16.18 33.47
CA VAL A 112 0.31 15.12 32.94
C VAL A 112 -0.32 14.46 31.74
N GLY A 113 -1.52 13.90 31.85
CA GLY A 113 -2.19 13.22 30.75
C GLY A 113 -2.42 14.12 29.55
N GLY A 114 -2.80 15.40 29.77
CA GLY A 114 -2.97 16.36 28.67
C GLY A 114 -1.66 16.74 28.00
N ASN A 115 -0.55 16.82 28.75
CA ASN A 115 0.77 17.08 28.17
C ASN A 115 1.30 15.91 27.32
N LEU A 116 1.03 14.66 27.73
CA LEU A 116 1.45 13.47 27.00
C LEU A 116 0.63 13.25 25.72
N ALA A 117 -0.66 13.62 25.73
CA ALA A 117 -1.57 13.44 24.60
C ALA A 117 -1.82 14.71 23.78
N GLN A 118 -0.96 15.75 23.92
CA GLN A 118 -1.09 17.00 23.16
C GLN A 118 -0.70 16.80 21.69
N ASP A 119 -1.31 17.62 20.83
CA ASP A 119 -0.99 17.64 19.40
C ASP A 119 0.33 18.32 19.07
N VAL A 120 0.90 17.97 17.90
CA VAL A 120 2.12 18.58 17.37
C VAL A 120 2.00 20.11 17.21
N ARG A 121 3.14 20.79 17.12
CA ARG A 121 3.24 22.26 17.01
C ARG A 121 3.66 22.72 15.61
N CYS A 122 3.59 21.84 14.62
CA CYS A 122 3.87 22.16 13.23
C CYS A 122 3.04 23.34 12.74
N TRP A 123 3.66 24.28 12.03
CA TRP A 123 3.04 25.48 11.47
C TRP A 123 1.82 25.14 10.59
N TYR A 124 1.99 24.21 9.68
CA TYR A 124 0.97 23.77 8.73
C TYR A 124 -0.19 23.03 9.41
N TYR A 125 0.12 22.24 10.44
CA TYR A 125 -0.90 21.58 11.25
C TYR A 125 -1.74 22.58 12.06
N ARG A 126 -1.09 23.62 12.61
CA ARG A 126 -1.72 24.64 13.46
C ARG A 126 -2.19 25.86 12.69
N TYR A 127 -2.13 25.86 11.37
CA TYR A 127 -2.52 27.02 10.57
C TYR A 127 -3.99 27.37 10.77
N PRO A 128 -4.33 28.60 11.24
CA PRO A 128 -5.69 28.95 11.65
C PRO A 128 -6.62 29.19 10.48
N GLU A 129 -7.92 28.87 10.67
CA GLU A 129 -8.95 29.16 9.67
C GLU A 129 -9.03 30.66 9.35
N GLN A 130 -8.82 31.52 10.34
CA GLN A 130 -8.98 32.97 10.20
C GLN A 130 -7.98 33.65 9.23
N ILE A 131 -6.88 33.00 8.91
CA ILE A 131 -5.83 33.54 8.04
C ILE A 131 -5.60 32.67 6.79
N GLY A 132 -6.64 31.98 6.33
CA GLY A 132 -6.59 31.17 5.11
C GLY A 132 -6.47 29.67 5.31
N GLY A 133 -6.52 29.18 6.55
CA GLY A 133 -6.54 27.73 6.85
C GLY A 133 -7.97 27.15 6.91
N PRO A 134 -8.11 25.91 7.41
CA PRO A 134 -7.02 25.02 7.79
C PRO A 134 -6.29 24.45 6.58
N ILE A 135 -4.96 24.33 6.66
CA ILE A 135 -4.17 23.58 5.68
C ILE A 135 -4.40 22.09 5.93
N VAL A 136 -4.89 21.37 4.92
CA VAL A 136 -5.13 19.93 4.98
C VAL A 136 -3.84 19.18 4.63
N CYS A 137 -2.95 19.05 5.62
CA CYS A 137 -1.71 18.30 5.46
C CYS A 137 -1.92 16.79 5.70
N LEU A 138 -0.89 15.97 5.43
CA LEU A 138 -0.90 14.52 5.62
C LEU A 138 -1.46 14.07 6.99
N ARG A 139 -1.10 14.78 8.08
CA ARG A 139 -1.59 14.50 9.44
C ARG A 139 -3.11 14.76 9.62
N LYS A 140 -3.72 15.51 8.73
CA LYS A 140 -5.16 15.84 8.72
C LYS A 140 -5.92 15.19 7.57
N GLY A 141 -5.39 14.10 7.01
CA GLY A 141 -6.01 13.36 5.90
C GLY A 141 -5.73 13.93 4.51
N GLY A 142 -4.84 14.91 4.38
CA GLY A 142 -4.33 15.42 3.10
C GLY A 142 -3.30 14.49 2.46
N ARG A 143 -2.77 14.91 1.33
CA ARG A 143 -1.85 14.12 0.50
C ARG A 143 -0.37 14.37 0.80
N ILE A 144 0.01 15.56 1.25
CA ILE A 144 1.41 15.98 1.40
C ILE A 144 1.75 16.50 2.80
N CYS A 145 3.04 16.43 3.14
CA CYS A 145 3.63 17.17 4.24
C CYS A 145 4.24 18.47 3.70
N ASN A 146 3.59 19.62 3.99
CA ASN A 146 4.06 20.92 3.49
C ASN A 146 5.45 21.32 4.02
N ALA A 147 5.94 20.68 5.09
CA ALA A 147 7.29 20.93 5.60
C ALA A 147 8.40 20.37 4.71
N LEU A 148 8.08 19.52 3.72
CA LEU A 148 9.07 18.99 2.78
C LEU A 148 9.65 20.08 1.88
N VAL A 149 8.80 21.02 1.44
CA VAL A 149 9.17 22.10 0.52
C VAL A 149 9.11 23.49 1.17
N GLY A 150 8.64 23.58 2.42
CA GLY A 150 8.44 24.82 3.14
C GLY A 150 9.29 24.96 4.39
N ASP A 151 8.85 25.79 5.36
CA ASP A 151 9.56 25.99 6.63
C ASP A 151 9.52 24.72 7.48
N ASN A 152 10.69 24.16 7.77
CA ASN A 152 10.88 22.93 8.55
C ASN A 152 11.79 23.08 9.77
N ARG A 153 12.11 24.31 10.20
CA ARG A 153 13.08 24.60 11.31
C ARG A 153 12.75 23.93 12.64
N TYR A 154 11.49 23.60 12.90
CA TYR A 154 11.02 22.91 14.10
C TYR A 154 10.42 21.54 13.76
N HIS A 155 11.06 20.84 12.85
CA HIS A 155 10.63 19.52 12.39
C HIS A 155 11.72 18.47 12.63
N SER A 156 11.36 17.23 12.47
CA SER A 156 12.25 16.10 12.66
C SER A 156 13.49 16.17 11.75
N ILE A 157 14.66 15.84 12.31
CA ILE A 157 15.93 15.66 11.58
C ILE A 157 16.29 14.18 11.42
N PHE A 158 15.63 13.27 12.15
CA PHE A 158 15.87 11.82 12.07
C PHE A 158 14.85 11.10 11.20
N GLY A 159 14.10 11.83 10.38
CA GLY A 159 13.11 11.26 9.46
C GLY A 159 11.67 11.55 9.84
N ALA A 160 10.76 11.06 9.01
CA ALA A 160 9.33 11.27 9.12
C ALA A 160 8.61 10.06 9.71
N ALA A 161 7.52 10.30 10.44
CA ALA A 161 6.59 9.24 10.81
C ALA A 161 5.79 8.80 9.58
N ALA A 162 5.78 7.51 9.29
CA ALA A 162 5.08 6.95 8.14
C ALA A 162 3.58 7.29 8.15
N ALA A 163 3.01 7.52 6.98
CA ALA A 163 1.56 7.53 6.81
C ALA A 163 1.02 6.13 7.15
N PRO A 164 -0.11 6.02 7.89
CA PRO A 164 -0.69 4.71 8.24
C PRO A 164 -1.09 3.92 7.00
N GLU A 165 -1.53 4.62 5.96
CA GLU A 165 -1.83 4.07 4.64
C GLU A 165 -1.12 4.92 3.60
N ARG A 166 -0.05 4.39 3.02
CA ARG A 166 0.61 5.02 1.89
C ARG A 166 -0.28 4.78 0.68
N ARG A 167 -0.78 5.83 0.05
CA ARG A 167 -1.79 5.73 -1.02
C ARG A 167 -1.38 4.80 -2.16
N CYS A 168 -0.13 4.88 -2.61
CA CYS A 168 0.37 3.99 -3.65
C CYS A 168 0.30 2.50 -3.24
N ALA A 169 0.76 2.14 -2.04
CA ALA A 169 0.66 0.78 -1.52
C ALA A 169 -0.78 0.36 -1.23
N GLY A 170 -1.61 1.29 -0.74
CA GLY A 170 -3.04 1.05 -0.47
C GLY A 170 -3.87 0.81 -1.74
N GLN A 171 -3.49 1.42 -2.87
CA GLN A 171 -4.14 1.18 -4.17
C GLN A 171 -3.58 -0.04 -4.90
N CYS A 172 -2.40 -0.53 -4.51
CA CYS A 172 -1.88 -1.76 -5.06
C CYS A 172 -2.70 -2.96 -4.55
N PRO A 173 -3.34 -3.75 -5.42
CA PRO A 173 -4.12 -4.92 -4.98
C PRO A 173 -3.31 -5.92 -4.14
N ALA A 174 -2.01 -6.08 -4.43
CA ALA A 174 -1.09 -6.94 -3.68
C ALA A 174 -0.41 -6.23 -2.51
N HIS A 175 -0.76 -4.98 -2.20
CA HIS A 175 -0.21 -4.17 -1.10
C HIS A 175 1.32 -4.09 -1.07
N VAL A 176 1.96 -4.03 -2.23
CA VAL A 176 3.43 -3.93 -2.36
C VAL A 176 3.95 -2.74 -1.55
N ASP A 177 4.99 -2.94 -0.75
CA ASP A 177 5.67 -1.82 -0.05
C ASP A 177 6.50 -0.99 -1.03
N ILE A 178 5.77 -0.20 -1.85
CA ILE A 178 6.36 0.63 -2.90
C ILE A 178 7.40 1.62 -2.35
N PRO A 179 7.14 2.40 -1.28
CA PRO A 179 8.16 3.26 -0.71
C PRO A 179 9.34 2.51 -0.10
N GLY A 180 9.13 1.29 0.38
CA GLY A 180 10.19 0.43 0.93
C GLY A 180 11.21 0.04 -0.15
N TYR A 181 10.77 -0.59 -1.23
CA TYR A 181 11.72 -0.98 -2.28
C TYR A 181 12.31 0.22 -3.02
N LEU A 182 11.54 1.32 -3.24
CA LEU A 182 12.08 2.55 -3.84
C LEU A 182 13.19 3.17 -2.99
N ARG A 183 13.09 3.10 -1.64
CA ARG A 183 14.16 3.52 -0.74
C ARG A 183 15.44 2.72 -0.97
N HIS A 184 15.33 1.40 -1.06
CA HIS A 184 16.49 0.55 -1.32
C HIS A 184 17.12 0.82 -2.69
N VAL A 185 16.30 1.07 -3.72
CA VAL A 185 16.80 1.49 -5.05
C VAL A 185 17.56 2.82 -4.96
N ARG A 186 17.00 3.81 -4.26
CA ARG A 186 17.65 5.11 -4.01
C ARG A 186 19.00 4.96 -3.31
N GLU A 187 19.09 4.06 -2.34
CA GLU A 187 20.30 3.75 -1.59
C GLU A 187 21.29 2.87 -2.38
N ASN A 188 21.02 2.60 -3.65
CA ASN A 188 21.78 1.70 -4.54
C ASN A 188 21.89 0.27 -3.98
N ASN A 189 20.88 -0.17 -3.25
CA ASN A 189 20.78 -1.51 -2.67
C ASN A 189 19.70 -2.32 -3.41
N ILE A 190 19.98 -2.64 -4.69
CA ILE A 190 19.05 -3.40 -5.54
C ILE A 190 18.73 -4.79 -4.97
N PRO A 191 19.69 -5.53 -4.36
CA PRO A 191 19.35 -6.81 -3.72
C PRO A 191 18.26 -6.71 -2.65
N GLU A 192 18.26 -5.68 -1.82
CA GLU A 192 17.26 -5.51 -0.78
C GLU A 192 15.91 -5.01 -1.35
N ALA A 193 15.96 -4.17 -2.40
CA ALA A 193 14.78 -3.81 -3.15
C ALA A 193 14.09 -5.05 -3.76
N ALA A 194 14.88 -5.97 -4.30
CA ALA A 194 14.40 -7.25 -4.85
C ALA A 194 13.71 -8.12 -3.77
N ARG A 195 14.34 -8.26 -2.59
CA ARG A 195 13.74 -9.01 -1.46
C ARG A 195 12.42 -8.40 -1.01
N THR A 196 12.39 -7.06 -0.86
CA THR A 196 11.18 -6.32 -0.48
C THR A 196 10.05 -6.53 -1.50
N LEU A 197 10.33 -6.46 -2.79
CA LEU A 197 9.33 -6.72 -3.84
C LEU A 197 8.79 -8.14 -3.78
N LEU A 198 9.66 -9.15 -3.63
CA LEU A 198 9.29 -10.56 -3.63
C LEU A 198 8.48 -11.01 -2.39
N GLU A 199 8.39 -10.18 -1.36
CA GLU A 199 7.47 -10.44 -0.24
C GLU A 199 6.00 -10.30 -0.67
N TYR A 200 5.73 -9.39 -1.63
CA TYR A 200 4.38 -9.03 -2.04
C TYR A 200 4.08 -9.39 -3.49
N ASN A 201 5.07 -9.40 -4.35
CA ASN A 201 4.91 -9.61 -5.79
C ASN A 201 6.03 -10.52 -6.31
N PRO A 202 5.71 -11.80 -6.64
CA PRO A 202 6.72 -12.73 -7.14
C PRO A 202 7.12 -12.50 -8.61
N PHE A 203 6.41 -11.60 -9.34
CA PHE A 203 6.58 -11.40 -10.78
C PHE A 203 6.80 -9.95 -11.19
N PRO A 204 7.71 -9.19 -10.54
CA PRO A 204 7.86 -7.75 -10.83
C PRO A 204 8.37 -7.48 -12.26
N ALA A 205 9.10 -8.40 -12.89
CA ALA A 205 9.46 -8.29 -14.31
C ALA A 205 8.23 -8.34 -15.25
N ILE A 206 7.18 -9.06 -14.85
CA ILE A 206 5.93 -9.18 -15.61
C ILE A 206 5.00 -8.00 -15.29
N THR A 207 4.72 -7.75 -14.02
CA THR A 207 3.85 -6.63 -13.61
C THR A 207 4.43 -5.28 -14.00
N GLY A 208 5.75 -5.10 -13.93
CA GLY A 208 6.46 -3.93 -14.45
C GLY A 208 6.38 -3.75 -15.98
N ARG A 209 5.63 -4.60 -16.70
CA ARG A 209 5.32 -4.48 -18.13
C ARG A 209 3.83 -4.35 -18.43
N VAL A 210 2.97 -4.99 -17.61
CA VAL A 210 1.55 -5.13 -17.96
C VAL A 210 0.57 -4.68 -16.87
N CYS A 211 1.06 -4.17 -15.74
CA CYS A 211 0.19 -3.64 -14.69
C CYS A 211 -0.50 -2.35 -15.15
N PRO A 212 -1.80 -2.16 -14.86
CA PRO A 212 -2.50 -0.90 -15.13
C PRO A 212 -2.09 0.27 -14.22
N VAL A 213 -1.13 0.06 -13.33
CA VAL A 213 -0.47 1.07 -12.48
C VAL A 213 -1.41 1.84 -11.56
N TYR A 214 -2.28 1.17 -10.85
CA TYR A 214 -3.22 1.78 -9.89
C TYR A 214 -2.55 2.71 -8.87
N CYS A 215 -1.26 2.52 -8.61
CA CYS A 215 -0.48 3.28 -7.62
C CYS A 215 -0.05 4.67 -8.11
N GLU A 216 0.23 4.87 -9.40
CA GLU A 216 0.78 6.14 -9.92
C GLU A 216 -0.21 7.30 -9.87
N PRO A 217 -1.49 7.17 -10.28
CA PRO A 217 -2.48 8.25 -10.15
C PRO A 217 -2.69 8.69 -8.71
N GLU A 218 -2.45 7.81 -7.75
CA GLU A 218 -2.58 8.08 -6.32
C GLU A 218 -1.26 8.45 -5.65
N CYS A 219 -0.18 8.57 -6.43
CA CYS A 219 1.12 8.99 -5.90
C CYS A 219 1.08 10.42 -5.40
N ASN A 220 1.43 10.64 -4.13
CA ASN A 220 1.43 11.98 -3.53
C ASN A 220 2.46 12.92 -4.16
N ARG A 221 3.48 12.41 -4.86
CA ARG A 221 4.43 13.22 -5.63
C ARG A 221 3.71 14.05 -6.68
N GLY A 222 2.65 13.54 -7.30
CA GLY A 222 1.83 14.25 -8.28
C GLY A 222 1.16 15.54 -7.79
N GLU A 223 1.20 15.83 -6.47
CA GLU A 223 0.77 17.14 -5.94
C GLU A 223 1.86 18.22 -6.10
N PHE A 224 3.08 17.85 -6.44
CA PHE A 224 4.20 18.78 -6.64
C PHE A 224 4.54 18.94 -8.13
N ASP A 225 4.67 17.79 -8.81
CA ASP A 225 5.00 17.67 -10.23
C ASP A 225 4.34 16.41 -10.80
N ASP A 226 5.08 15.46 -11.34
CA ASP A 226 4.57 14.19 -11.87
C ASP A 226 4.67 13.06 -10.85
N PRO A 227 3.75 12.07 -10.85
CA PRO A 227 3.88 10.85 -10.08
C PRO A 227 5.23 10.15 -10.32
N VAL A 228 5.71 9.38 -9.35
CA VAL A 228 6.87 8.50 -9.55
C VAL A 228 6.52 7.41 -10.56
N ALA A 229 7.40 7.15 -11.53
CA ALA A 229 7.25 6.07 -12.52
C ALA A 229 7.52 4.70 -11.87
N VAL A 230 6.64 4.29 -10.95
CA VAL A 230 6.73 3.07 -10.14
C VAL A 230 6.85 1.84 -11.03
N HIS A 231 6.04 1.77 -12.07
CA HIS A 231 5.99 0.69 -13.04
C HIS A 231 7.36 0.46 -13.73
N SER A 232 8.03 1.53 -14.15
CA SER A 232 9.34 1.44 -14.83
C SER A 232 10.46 1.02 -13.87
N VAL A 233 10.44 1.51 -12.63
CA VAL A 233 11.39 1.09 -11.59
C VAL A 233 11.17 -0.38 -11.21
N GLU A 234 9.91 -0.79 -11.00
CA GLU A 234 9.55 -2.18 -10.71
C GLU A 234 10.02 -3.13 -11.79
N ARG A 235 9.85 -2.75 -13.08
CA ARG A 235 10.38 -3.52 -14.22
C ARG A 235 11.88 -3.72 -14.11
N GLY A 236 12.65 -2.66 -13.85
CA GLY A 236 14.09 -2.74 -13.75
C GLY A 236 14.59 -3.66 -12.63
N VAL A 237 13.99 -3.54 -11.44
CA VAL A 237 14.27 -4.45 -10.32
C VAL A 237 13.81 -5.88 -10.64
N GLY A 238 12.68 -6.04 -11.32
CA GLY A 238 12.15 -7.34 -11.75
C GLY A 238 13.06 -8.04 -12.76
N ASP A 239 13.61 -7.32 -13.75
CA ASP A 239 14.56 -7.86 -14.71
C ASP A 239 15.86 -8.29 -13.99
N TYR A 240 16.36 -7.48 -13.04
CA TYR A 240 17.48 -7.84 -12.18
C TYR A 240 17.22 -9.14 -11.39
N ILE A 241 16.03 -9.31 -10.82
CA ILE A 241 15.64 -10.53 -10.10
C ILE A 241 15.72 -11.76 -11.02
N LEU A 242 15.23 -11.66 -12.26
CA LEU A 242 15.27 -12.78 -13.21
C LEU A 242 16.66 -13.10 -13.71
N ASP A 243 17.53 -12.11 -13.82
CA ASP A 243 18.94 -12.32 -14.20
C ASP A 243 19.76 -12.92 -13.04
N HIS A 244 19.29 -12.78 -11.80
CA HIS A 244 19.89 -13.36 -10.59
C HIS A 244 18.96 -14.41 -9.95
N ALA A 245 18.16 -15.13 -10.74
CA ALA A 245 17.10 -16.00 -10.28
C ALA A 245 17.55 -17.06 -9.23
N ALA A 246 18.77 -17.58 -9.36
CA ALA A 246 19.33 -18.55 -8.43
C ALA A 246 19.44 -18.05 -6.97
N GLU A 247 19.59 -16.72 -6.78
CA GLU A 247 19.62 -16.10 -5.45
C GLU A 247 18.21 -15.94 -4.86
N TYR A 248 17.24 -15.54 -5.68
CA TYR A 248 15.91 -15.13 -5.22
C TYR A 248 14.86 -16.25 -5.24
N PHE A 249 15.07 -17.27 -6.08
CA PHE A 249 14.22 -18.46 -6.18
C PHE A 249 14.94 -19.71 -5.66
N ALA A 250 15.69 -19.54 -4.57
CA ALA A 250 16.36 -20.66 -3.92
C ALA A 250 15.34 -21.63 -3.32
N GLN A 251 15.72 -22.90 -3.22
CA GLN A 251 14.91 -23.90 -2.53
C GLN A 251 14.76 -23.53 -1.04
N PRO A 252 13.61 -23.80 -0.42
CA PRO A 252 13.40 -23.49 0.98
C PRO A 252 14.38 -24.25 1.87
N ALA A 253 14.76 -23.64 3.00
CA ALA A 253 15.72 -24.21 3.94
C ALA A 253 15.25 -25.54 4.59
N SER A 254 13.95 -25.76 4.64
CA SER A 254 13.33 -26.98 5.18
C SER A 254 12.05 -27.34 4.44
N GLU A 255 11.81 -28.65 4.30
CA GLU A 255 10.55 -29.16 3.73
C GLU A 255 9.51 -29.36 4.84
N SER A 256 8.28 -28.90 4.60
CA SER A 256 7.16 -29.07 5.55
C SER A 256 6.56 -30.48 5.54
N GLY A 257 6.88 -31.27 4.52
CA GLY A 257 6.29 -32.58 4.27
C GLY A 257 4.90 -32.55 3.63
N LYS A 258 4.24 -31.37 3.52
CA LYS A 258 2.91 -31.21 2.91
C LYS A 258 2.99 -31.16 1.40
N ARG A 259 1.96 -31.71 0.74
CA ARG A 259 1.82 -31.76 -0.72
C ARG A 259 0.63 -30.90 -1.14
N ILE A 260 0.87 -29.94 -2.01
CA ILE A 260 -0.18 -29.05 -2.51
C ILE A 260 -0.23 -29.17 -4.03
N ALA A 261 -1.42 -29.40 -4.54
CA ALA A 261 -1.69 -29.40 -5.97
C ALA A 261 -2.28 -28.05 -6.38
N ILE A 262 -1.79 -27.53 -7.50
CA ILE A 262 -2.29 -26.30 -8.12
C ILE A 262 -2.81 -26.64 -9.52
N VAL A 263 -4.04 -26.25 -9.83
CA VAL A 263 -4.66 -26.50 -11.13
C VAL A 263 -4.78 -25.20 -11.90
N GLY A 264 -3.95 -25.09 -12.94
CA GLY A 264 -3.78 -23.88 -13.75
C GLY A 264 -2.49 -23.14 -13.42
N SER A 265 -1.71 -22.84 -14.45
CA SER A 265 -0.41 -22.13 -14.37
C SER A 265 -0.50 -20.67 -14.79
N GLY A 266 -1.69 -20.05 -14.72
CA GLY A 266 -1.85 -18.61 -14.89
C GLY A 266 -1.25 -17.80 -13.74
N PRO A 267 -1.33 -16.45 -13.76
CA PRO A 267 -0.73 -15.59 -12.73
C PRO A 267 -1.06 -16.01 -11.29
N ALA A 268 -2.34 -16.35 -11.02
CA ALA A 268 -2.76 -16.78 -9.68
C ALA A 268 -2.10 -18.12 -9.27
N GLY A 269 -2.10 -19.12 -10.18
CA GLY A 269 -1.48 -20.42 -9.89
C GLY A 269 0.02 -20.33 -9.67
N LEU A 270 0.73 -19.57 -10.52
CA LEU A 270 2.16 -19.35 -10.39
C LEU A 270 2.52 -18.57 -9.10
N ALA A 271 1.73 -17.56 -8.72
CA ALA A 271 1.95 -16.81 -7.50
C ALA A 271 1.71 -17.67 -6.25
N ALA A 272 0.64 -18.46 -6.22
CA ALA A 272 0.40 -19.42 -5.14
C ALA A 272 1.54 -20.45 -5.05
N ALA A 273 2.04 -20.93 -6.20
CA ALA A 273 3.19 -21.85 -6.23
C ALA A 273 4.42 -21.23 -5.58
N PHE A 274 4.71 -19.97 -5.84
CA PHE A 274 5.81 -19.24 -5.21
C PHE A 274 5.65 -19.15 -3.69
N TYR A 275 4.52 -18.62 -3.19
CA TYR A 275 4.32 -18.39 -1.76
C TYR A 275 4.34 -19.71 -0.99
N LEU A 276 3.60 -20.70 -1.45
CA LEU A 276 3.51 -22.00 -0.79
C LEU A 276 4.83 -22.79 -0.87
N ARG A 277 5.58 -22.67 -1.97
CA ARG A 277 6.91 -23.28 -2.07
C ARG A 277 7.91 -22.60 -1.14
N LYS A 278 7.85 -21.28 -0.99
CA LYS A 278 8.67 -20.51 -0.03
C LYS A 278 8.44 -20.99 1.41
N SER A 279 7.24 -21.42 1.76
CA SER A 279 6.90 -22.04 3.05
C SER A 279 7.36 -23.50 3.19
N GLY A 280 8.02 -24.07 2.20
CA GLY A 280 8.57 -25.43 2.25
C GLY A 280 7.61 -26.55 1.82
N HIS A 281 6.48 -26.20 1.20
CA HIS A 281 5.55 -27.23 0.71
C HIS A 281 6.01 -27.81 -0.63
N ARG A 282 5.67 -29.09 -0.90
CA ARG A 282 5.87 -29.72 -2.20
C ARG A 282 4.73 -29.32 -3.12
N ILE A 283 5.06 -28.61 -4.20
CA ILE A 283 4.08 -28.04 -5.12
C ILE A 283 4.11 -28.78 -6.45
N THR A 284 2.93 -29.18 -6.93
CA THR A 284 2.73 -29.70 -8.28
C THR A 284 1.68 -28.84 -8.98
N VAL A 285 2.06 -28.24 -10.11
CA VAL A 285 1.19 -27.40 -10.96
C VAL A 285 0.74 -28.19 -12.20
N TYR A 286 -0.54 -28.43 -12.33
CA TYR A 286 -1.17 -29.06 -13.49
C TYR A 286 -1.60 -28.01 -14.50
N GLU A 287 -1.16 -28.13 -15.74
CA GLU A 287 -1.47 -27.17 -16.81
C GLU A 287 -1.98 -27.90 -18.05
N ARG A 288 -3.11 -27.44 -18.60
CA ARG A 288 -3.72 -28.08 -19.79
C ARG A 288 -2.99 -27.81 -21.10
N PHE A 289 -2.28 -26.69 -21.18
CA PHE A 289 -1.52 -26.30 -22.36
C PHE A 289 -0.06 -26.82 -22.31
N PRO A 290 0.61 -26.90 -23.46
CA PRO A 290 2.01 -27.34 -23.53
C PRO A 290 2.98 -26.43 -22.79
N GLU A 291 2.72 -25.12 -22.76
CA GLU A 291 3.55 -24.14 -22.05
C GLU A 291 2.79 -23.61 -20.84
N ALA A 292 3.47 -23.48 -19.71
CA ALA A 292 2.93 -22.82 -18.53
C ALA A 292 2.92 -21.29 -18.70
N GLY A 293 2.03 -20.61 -17.97
CA GLY A 293 1.92 -19.15 -17.97
C GLY A 293 0.49 -18.64 -18.16
N GLY A 294 -0.42 -19.49 -18.62
CA GLY A 294 -1.82 -19.10 -18.83
C GLY A 294 -1.95 -17.87 -19.75
N MET A 295 -2.71 -16.86 -19.33
CA MET A 295 -2.90 -15.63 -20.13
C MET A 295 -1.62 -14.84 -20.38
N LEU A 296 -0.59 -14.93 -19.51
CA LEU A 296 0.71 -14.30 -19.73
C LEU A 296 1.38 -14.82 -20.99
N PHE A 297 1.22 -16.10 -21.26
CA PHE A 297 1.80 -16.73 -22.43
C PHE A 297 0.88 -16.68 -23.64
N TYR A 298 -0.41 -17.02 -23.46
CA TYR A 298 -1.33 -17.29 -24.58
C TYR A 298 -2.18 -16.09 -25.01
N SER A 299 -2.43 -15.10 -24.14
CA SER A 299 -3.27 -13.94 -24.49
C SER A 299 -2.46 -12.65 -24.69
N ILE A 300 -1.66 -12.24 -23.72
CA ILE A 300 -0.89 -10.99 -23.82
C ILE A 300 0.12 -11.08 -24.97
N PRO A 301 0.11 -10.14 -25.95
CA PRO A 301 1.03 -10.21 -27.09
C PRO A 301 2.52 -10.04 -26.70
N PRO A 302 3.47 -10.61 -27.50
CA PRO A 302 4.90 -10.53 -27.20
C PRO A 302 5.46 -9.10 -27.16
N PHE A 303 4.86 -8.15 -27.89
CA PHE A 303 5.28 -6.75 -27.89
C PHE A 303 4.95 -6.01 -26.59
N ARG A 304 4.01 -6.52 -25.78
CA ARG A 304 3.74 -6.03 -24.42
C ARG A 304 4.46 -6.85 -23.35
N LEU A 305 4.52 -8.16 -23.55
CA LEU A 305 5.18 -9.09 -22.64
C LEU A 305 5.98 -10.14 -23.43
N PRO A 306 7.28 -9.95 -23.60
CA PRO A 306 8.13 -10.93 -24.29
C PRO A 306 8.01 -12.31 -23.63
N LYS A 307 7.76 -13.34 -24.46
CA LYS A 307 7.54 -14.70 -23.97
C LYS A 307 8.74 -15.28 -23.21
N GLU A 308 9.94 -14.78 -23.53
CA GLU A 308 11.15 -15.18 -22.82
C GLU A 308 11.14 -14.72 -21.34
N VAL A 309 10.55 -13.57 -21.04
CA VAL A 309 10.36 -13.12 -19.63
C VAL A 309 9.49 -14.11 -18.87
N VAL A 310 8.39 -14.57 -19.48
CA VAL A 310 7.50 -15.58 -18.88
C VAL A 310 8.22 -16.92 -18.68
N ARG A 311 9.01 -17.36 -19.71
CA ARG A 311 9.81 -18.58 -19.60
C ARG A 311 10.90 -18.50 -18.54
N LYS A 312 11.60 -17.35 -18.42
CA LYS A 312 12.58 -17.11 -17.33
C LYS A 312 11.90 -17.26 -15.96
N GLN A 313 10.72 -16.67 -15.78
CA GLN A 313 9.99 -16.76 -14.53
C GLN A 313 9.58 -18.21 -14.18
N ILE A 314 9.13 -18.97 -15.16
CA ILE A 314 8.76 -20.39 -14.96
C ILE A 314 10.00 -21.22 -14.65
N ARG A 315 11.15 -20.96 -15.33
CA ARG A 315 12.43 -21.64 -15.00
C ARG A 315 12.83 -21.36 -13.55
N ALA A 316 12.74 -20.12 -13.08
CA ALA A 316 13.04 -19.75 -11.70
C ALA A 316 12.17 -20.53 -10.69
N LEU A 317 10.87 -20.67 -10.95
CA LEU A 317 9.99 -21.48 -10.11
C LEU A 317 10.35 -22.98 -10.13
N LYS A 318 10.76 -23.52 -11.28
CA LYS A 318 11.26 -24.90 -11.39
C LYS A 318 12.54 -25.10 -10.57
N GLU A 319 13.47 -24.16 -10.64
CA GLU A 319 14.71 -24.17 -9.85
C GLU A 319 14.44 -24.09 -8.35
N MET A 320 13.40 -23.34 -7.95
CA MET A 320 12.89 -23.31 -6.58
C MET A 320 12.30 -24.65 -6.09
N GLY A 321 12.07 -25.60 -7.01
CA GLY A 321 11.54 -26.92 -6.72
C GLY A 321 10.04 -27.09 -6.95
N VAL A 322 9.40 -26.21 -7.74
CA VAL A 322 8.02 -26.39 -8.19
C VAL A 322 7.99 -27.40 -9.35
N LEU A 323 7.15 -28.42 -9.24
CA LEU A 323 6.91 -29.39 -10.31
C LEU A 323 5.80 -28.90 -11.23
N PHE A 324 5.99 -29.07 -12.55
CA PHE A 324 5.01 -28.70 -13.55
C PHE A 324 4.64 -29.94 -14.39
N GLU A 325 3.34 -30.17 -14.55
CA GLU A 325 2.74 -31.21 -15.38
C GLU A 325 1.97 -30.53 -16.56
N PRO A 326 2.69 -30.12 -17.64
CA PRO A 326 2.05 -29.50 -18.80
C PRO A 326 1.33 -30.51 -19.69
N GLY A 327 0.33 -30.04 -20.46
CA GLY A 327 -0.48 -30.89 -21.33
C GLY A 327 -1.51 -31.74 -20.60
N VAL A 328 -1.75 -31.51 -19.32
CA VAL A 328 -2.64 -32.29 -18.47
C VAL A 328 -3.96 -31.54 -18.25
N THR A 329 -5.03 -32.03 -18.86
CA THR A 329 -6.39 -31.56 -18.57
C THR A 329 -6.94 -32.34 -17.38
N VAL A 330 -7.36 -31.64 -16.34
CA VAL A 330 -7.91 -32.23 -15.11
C VAL A 330 -9.40 -32.47 -15.31
N ASP A 331 -9.77 -33.76 -15.50
CA ASP A 331 -11.14 -34.24 -15.52
C ASP A 331 -11.62 -34.68 -14.12
N ASP A 332 -12.86 -35.13 -13.96
CA ASP A 332 -13.43 -35.54 -12.68
C ASP A 332 -12.63 -36.69 -12.02
N ARG A 333 -12.10 -37.62 -12.81
CA ARG A 333 -11.33 -38.76 -12.31
C ARG A 333 -9.97 -38.32 -11.76
N LEU A 334 -9.28 -37.47 -12.52
CA LEU A 334 -7.98 -36.93 -12.11
C LEU A 334 -8.14 -35.96 -10.93
N ALA A 335 -9.22 -35.14 -10.92
CA ALA A 335 -9.55 -34.25 -9.81
C ALA A 335 -9.72 -35.02 -8.49
N ALA A 336 -10.48 -36.13 -8.52
CA ALA A 336 -10.63 -36.99 -7.33
C ALA A 336 -9.30 -37.58 -6.86
N LYS A 337 -8.43 -37.98 -7.79
CA LYS A 337 -7.09 -38.47 -7.47
C LYS A 337 -6.21 -37.37 -6.86
N ILE A 338 -6.14 -36.21 -7.49
CA ILE A 338 -5.37 -35.06 -6.99
C ILE A 338 -5.82 -34.69 -5.57
N GLN A 339 -7.11 -34.67 -5.32
CA GLN A 339 -7.67 -34.36 -4.01
C GLN A 339 -7.33 -35.41 -2.95
N SER A 340 -7.22 -36.71 -3.32
CA SER A 340 -6.80 -37.76 -2.40
C SER A 340 -5.29 -37.75 -2.11
N ASP A 341 -4.49 -37.36 -3.09
CA ASP A 341 -3.03 -37.42 -3.04
C ASP A 341 -2.38 -36.16 -2.48
N SER A 342 -3.17 -35.09 -2.23
CA SER A 342 -2.70 -33.78 -1.78
C SER A 342 -3.29 -33.41 -0.42
N ASP A 343 -2.52 -32.68 0.40
CA ASP A 343 -2.98 -32.14 1.67
C ASP A 343 -3.88 -30.89 1.46
N ALA A 344 -3.67 -30.15 0.35
CA ALA A 344 -4.54 -29.08 -0.12
C ALA A 344 -4.51 -28.95 -1.65
N VAL A 345 -5.55 -28.38 -2.22
CA VAL A 345 -5.67 -28.12 -3.66
C VAL A 345 -6.04 -26.66 -3.88
N PHE A 346 -5.31 -25.96 -4.75
CA PHE A 346 -5.64 -24.62 -5.20
C PHE A 346 -6.07 -24.63 -6.68
N VAL A 347 -7.30 -24.19 -6.96
CA VAL A 347 -7.88 -24.17 -8.30
C VAL A 347 -7.81 -22.76 -8.87
N ALA A 348 -7.01 -22.57 -9.92
CA ALA A 348 -6.71 -21.31 -10.58
C ALA A 348 -6.89 -21.43 -12.12
N GLY A 349 -7.98 -22.03 -12.57
CA GLY A 349 -8.26 -22.36 -13.98
C GLY A 349 -8.43 -21.15 -14.91
N GLY A 350 -8.63 -19.94 -14.35
CA GLY A 350 -8.81 -18.70 -15.12
C GLY A 350 -10.19 -18.60 -15.81
N ALA A 351 -10.31 -17.68 -16.79
CA ALA A 351 -11.51 -17.41 -17.54
C ALA A 351 -11.25 -17.58 -19.04
N TRP A 352 -11.43 -18.78 -19.57
CA TRP A 352 -11.09 -19.14 -20.95
C TRP A 352 -12.27 -19.20 -21.91
N LYS A 353 -13.51 -19.08 -21.42
CA LYS A 353 -14.71 -19.11 -22.25
C LYS A 353 -15.01 -17.72 -22.79
N SER A 354 -14.84 -17.50 -24.09
CA SER A 354 -15.26 -16.26 -24.74
C SER A 354 -16.77 -16.06 -24.66
N LEU A 355 -17.20 -14.83 -24.40
CA LEU A 355 -18.64 -14.47 -24.48
C LEU A 355 -19.06 -14.36 -25.93
N LYS A 356 -20.28 -14.77 -26.21
CA LYS A 356 -20.92 -14.68 -27.54
C LYS A 356 -21.53 -13.29 -27.72
N LEU A 357 -21.45 -12.79 -28.96
CA LEU A 357 -22.07 -11.53 -29.37
C LEU A 357 -23.58 -11.65 -29.51
N GLU A 358 -24.04 -12.86 -29.85
CA GLU A 358 -25.45 -13.20 -30.11
C GLU A 358 -26.09 -12.36 -31.25
N ALA A 359 -25.24 -11.89 -32.19
CA ALA A 359 -25.66 -11.12 -33.35
C ALA A 359 -25.82 -12.02 -34.60
N PRO A 360 -26.77 -11.72 -35.49
CA PRO A 360 -26.91 -12.45 -36.75
C PRO A 360 -25.60 -12.42 -37.56
N GLY A 361 -25.19 -13.60 -38.08
CA GLY A 361 -23.94 -13.76 -38.84
C GLY A 361 -22.69 -14.08 -37.99
N GLU A 362 -22.82 -14.27 -36.68
CA GLU A 362 -21.70 -14.63 -35.79
C GLU A 362 -21.00 -15.95 -36.15
N ASP A 363 -21.75 -16.87 -36.79
CA ASP A 363 -21.24 -18.19 -37.21
C ASP A 363 -20.58 -18.16 -38.62
N ALA A 364 -20.48 -17.01 -39.28
CA ALA A 364 -19.89 -16.89 -40.61
C ALA A 364 -18.38 -17.20 -40.60
N GLN A 365 -17.91 -17.81 -41.71
CA GLN A 365 -16.48 -18.07 -41.89
C GLN A 365 -15.69 -16.75 -41.90
N GLY A 366 -14.71 -16.60 -41.04
CA GLY A 366 -13.92 -15.36 -40.86
C GLY A 366 -14.25 -14.63 -39.58
N VAL A 367 -15.22 -15.13 -38.80
CA VAL A 367 -15.45 -14.69 -37.41
C VAL A 367 -14.55 -15.49 -36.49
N LEU A 368 -13.83 -14.79 -35.60
CA LEU A 368 -12.91 -15.35 -34.60
C LEU A 368 -13.18 -14.71 -33.23
N TYR A 369 -12.93 -15.46 -32.17
CA TYR A 369 -12.87 -14.88 -30.82
C TYR A 369 -11.45 -14.47 -30.46
N ALA A 370 -11.30 -13.32 -29.82
CA ALA A 370 -9.98 -12.74 -29.53
C ALA A 370 -9.05 -13.67 -28.74
N LEU A 371 -9.57 -14.39 -27.74
CA LEU A 371 -8.75 -15.35 -26.99
C LEU A 371 -8.19 -16.46 -27.86
N GLU A 372 -9.01 -17.03 -28.74
CA GLU A 372 -8.58 -18.08 -29.64
C GLU A 372 -7.58 -17.56 -30.68
N TYR A 373 -7.85 -16.36 -31.23
CA TYR A 373 -6.94 -15.70 -32.16
C TYR A 373 -5.57 -15.44 -31.53
N LEU A 374 -5.53 -14.77 -30.37
CA LEU A 374 -4.30 -14.45 -29.66
C LEU A 374 -3.54 -15.70 -29.22
N LYS A 375 -4.25 -16.73 -28.73
CA LYS A 375 -3.66 -18.02 -28.38
C LYS A 375 -2.95 -18.66 -29.57
N ARG A 376 -3.58 -18.72 -30.73
CA ARG A 376 -2.98 -19.27 -31.95
C ARG A 376 -1.73 -18.49 -32.37
N ILE A 377 -1.81 -17.16 -32.44
CA ILE A 377 -0.66 -16.31 -32.78
C ILE A 377 0.49 -16.49 -31.77
N ASN A 378 0.19 -16.44 -30.46
CA ASN A 378 1.21 -16.59 -29.42
C ASN A 378 1.79 -18.02 -29.34
N SER A 379 1.11 -19.01 -29.90
CA SER A 379 1.61 -20.38 -30.07
C SER A 379 2.43 -20.56 -31.35
N GLY A 380 2.62 -19.49 -32.14
CA GLY A 380 3.42 -19.51 -33.37
C GLY A 380 2.65 -19.92 -34.63
N GLU A 381 1.30 -19.98 -34.57
CA GLU A 381 0.50 -20.26 -35.74
C GLU A 381 0.34 -19.01 -36.63
N THR A 382 0.30 -19.20 -37.92
CA THR A 382 -0.08 -18.16 -38.88
C THR A 382 -1.59 -18.16 -39.05
N VAL A 383 -2.25 -17.04 -38.71
CA VAL A 383 -3.68 -16.85 -38.90
C VAL A 383 -3.92 -15.83 -40.01
N SER A 384 -4.54 -16.25 -41.10
CA SER A 384 -4.88 -15.35 -42.20
C SER A 384 -6.20 -14.63 -41.92
N LEU A 385 -6.14 -13.30 -41.79
CA LEU A 385 -7.29 -12.42 -41.50
C LEU A 385 -7.82 -11.68 -42.75
N GLY A 386 -7.08 -11.72 -43.87
CA GLY A 386 -7.31 -10.81 -45.00
C GLY A 386 -6.74 -9.41 -44.75
N LYS A 387 -7.17 -8.45 -45.55
CA LYS A 387 -6.63 -7.08 -45.51
C LYS A 387 -7.37 -6.14 -44.57
N LYS A 388 -8.66 -6.35 -44.41
CA LYS A 388 -9.57 -5.53 -43.60
C LYS A 388 -10.11 -6.32 -42.42
N VAL A 389 -9.77 -5.88 -41.22
CA VAL A 389 -10.14 -6.55 -39.98
C VAL A 389 -11.01 -5.64 -39.13
N ILE A 390 -12.10 -6.17 -38.60
CA ILE A 390 -12.96 -5.48 -37.66
C ILE A 390 -12.86 -6.18 -36.31
N VAL A 391 -12.52 -5.43 -35.25
CA VAL A 391 -12.46 -5.92 -33.88
C VAL A 391 -13.62 -5.33 -33.09
N ILE A 392 -14.34 -6.16 -32.36
CA ILE A 392 -15.52 -5.76 -31.57
C ILE A 392 -15.18 -5.83 -30.09
N GLY A 393 -15.22 -4.67 -29.39
CA GLY A 393 -14.98 -4.54 -27.96
C GLY A 393 -14.09 -3.35 -27.61
N GLY A 394 -14.21 -2.82 -26.37
CA GLY A 394 -13.50 -1.62 -25.90
C GLY A 394 -12.48 -1.86 -24.77
N GLY A 395 -12.13 -3.12 -24.47
CA GLY A 395 -11.15 -3.47 -23.44
C GLY A 395 -9.74 -3.73 -23.99
N SER A 396 -8.75 -3.88 -23.09
CA SER A 396 -7.33 -4.14 -23.45
C SER A 396 -7.15 -5.35 -24.38
N VAL A 397 -7.95 -6.42 -24.22
CA VAL A 397 -7.90 -7.61 -25.10
C VAL A 397 -8.30 -7.27 -26.53
N ALA A 398 -9.26 -6.36 -26.72
CA ALA A 398 -9.65 -5.89 -28.04
C ALA A 398 -8.54 -5.10 -28.72
N LEU A 399 -7.87 -4.21 -27.98
CA LEU A 399 -6.72 -3.47 -28.47
C LEU A 399 -5.52 -4.38 -28.78
N ASP A 400 -5.27 -5.38 -27.91
CA ASP A 400 -4.23 -6.39 -28.15
C ASP A 400 -4.50 -7.18 -29.44
N ALA A 401 -5.76 -7.58 -29.67
CA ALA A 401 -6.17 -8.28 -30.90
C ALA A 401 -6.04 -7.38 -32.15
N ALA A 402 -6.47 -6.10 -32.05
CA ALA A 402 -6.40 -5.14 -33.14
C ALA A 402 -4.94 -4.82 -33.53
N ARG A 403 -4.09 -4.55 -32.55
CA ARG A 403 -2.65 -4.27 -32.76
C ARG A 403 -1.92 -5.52 -33.31
N THR A 404 -2.28 -6.72 -32.79
CA THR A 404 -1.75 -7.98 -33.33
C THR A 404 -2.17 -8.17 -34.78
N ALA A 405 -3.46 -7.94 -35.14
CA ALA A 405 -3.92 -8.03 -36.52
C ALA A 405 -3.16 -7.07 -37.44
N ARG A 406 -2.96 -5.83 -37.00
CA ARG A 406 -2.17 -4.83 -37.74
C ARG A 406 -0.74 -5.31 -38.01
N ARG A 407 -0.06 -5.85 -37.00
CA ARG A 407 1.33 -6.32 -37.07
C ARG A 407 1.49 -7.67 -37.80
N THR A 408 0.42 -8.43 -37.97
CA THR A 408 0.43 -9.69 -38.72
C THR A 408 -0.04 -9.54 -40.17
N GLY A 409 -0.22 -8.30 -40.66
CA GLY A 409 -0.40 -8.02 -42.08
C GLY A 409 -1.74 -7.45 -42.49
N ALA A 410 -2.65 -7.12 -41.57
CA ALA A 410 -3.86 -6.39 -41.91
C ALA A 410 -3.49 -4.95 -42.36
N GLU A 411 -4.04 -4.52 -43.50
CA GLU A 411 -3.80 -3.17 -44.07
C GLU A 411 -4.70 -2.13 -43.38
N GLU A 412 -5.94 -2.52 -43.03
CA GLU A 412 -6.94 -1.67 -42.42
C GLU A 412 -7.56 -2.41 -41.22
N VAL A 413 -7.53 -1.78 -40.04
CA VAL A 413 -8.09 -2.32 -38.80
C VAL A 413 -9.05 -1.32 -38.19
N HIS A 414 -10.30 -1.76 -37.98
CA HIS A 414 -11.35 -1.01 -37.30
C HIS A 414 -11.64 -1.65 -35.96
N LEU A 415 -11.75 -0.84 -34.91
CA LEU A 415 -12.23 -1.29 -33.59
C LEU A 415 -13.58 -0.63 -33.32
N VAL A 416 -14.61 -1.42 -33.04
CA VAL A 416 -15.97 -0.98 -32.75
C VAL A 416 -16.31 -1.31 -31.31
N CYS A 417 -16.77 -0.35 -30.52
CA CYS A 417 -17.11 -0.57 -29.12
C CYS A 417 -18.34 0.22 -28.66
N LEU A 418 -19.05 -0.33 -27.68
CA LEU A 418 -20.22 0.32 -27.07
C LEU A 418 -19.84 1.56 -26.29
N GLU A 419 -18.66 1.55 -25.69
CA GLU A 419 -18.13 2.58 -24.80
C GLU A 419 -17.78 3.86 -25.55
N THR A 420 -17.75 4.97 -24.82
CA THR A 420 -17.37 6.29 -25.33
C THR A 420 -15.90 6.61 -25.05
N ARG A 421 -15.36 7.57 -25.82
CA ARG A 421 -14.04 8.19 -25.58
C ARG A 421 -14.07 9.31 -24.53
N ASP A 422 -15.25 9.71 -24.05
CA ASP A 422 -15.36 10.72 -23.00
C ASP A 422 -14.85 10.18 -21.67
N LEU A 423 -13.68 10.67 -21.23
CA LEU A 423 -13.00 10.27 -19.99
C LEU A 423 -13.83 10.58 -18.73
N ALA A 424 -14.75 11.54 -18.78
CA ALA A 424 -15.64 11.88 -17.68
C ALA A 424 -16.88 10.97 -17.61
N SER A 425 -17.16 10.20 -18.66
CA SER A 425 -18.31 9.32 -18.73
C SER A 425 -18.12 8.04 -17.90
N LYS A 426 -19.20 7.59 -17.24
CA LYS A 426 -19.25 6.26 -16.63
C LYS A 426 -19.17 5.13 -17.67
N ASP A 427 -19.48 5.43 -18.91
CA ASP A 427 -19.50 4.49 -20.04
C ASP A 427 -18.22 4.61 -20.89
N ARG A 428 -17.12 5.13 -20.33
CA ARG A 428 -15.83 5.22 -21.03
C ARG A 428 -15.24 3.85 -21.34
N MET A 429 -14.39 3.77 -22.35
CA MET A 429 -13.63 2.56 -22.66
C MET A 429 -12.91 2.00 -21.44
N LEU A 430 -12.88 0.68 -21.32
CA LEU A 430 -12.24 -0.02 -20.19
C LEU A 430 -10.73 -0.16 -20.36
N ALA A 431 -10.21 -0.06 -21.59
CA ALA A 431 -8.79 -0.04 -21.86
C ALA A 431 -8.13 1.24 -21.30
N LEU A 432 -6.83 1.17 -21.03
CA LEU A 432 -6.07 2.33 -20.56
C LEU A 432 -5.94 3.36 -21.70
N ASP A 433 -5.98 4.64 -21.34
CA ASP A 433 -5.88 5.75 -22.32
C ASP A 433 -4.63 5.60 -23.20
N ARG A 434 -3.49 5.23 -22.60
CA ARG A 434 -2.25 4.96 -23.32
C ARG A 434 -2.37 3.79 -24.32
N GLU A 435 -3.04 2.69 -23.96
CA GLU A 435 -3.25 1.56 -24.87
C GLU A 435 -4.09 1.97 -26.08
N ILE A 436 -5.03 2.88 -25.87
CA ILE A 436 -5.89 3.43 -26.92
C ILE A 436 -5.06 4.35 -27.85
N GLU A 437 -4.27 5.24 -27.28
CA GLU A 437 -3.36 6.14 -28.01
C GLU A 437 -2.34 5.32 -28.85
N ASP A 438 -1.71 4.31 -28.25
CA ASP A 438 -0.78 3.41 -28.94
C ASP A 438 -1.44 2.71 -30.16
N ALA A 439 -2.70 2.31 -30.04
CA ALA A 439 -3.43 1.68 -31.13
C ALA A 439 -3.75 2.67 -32.27
N GLU A 440 -4.18 3.90 -31.93
CA GLU A 440 -4.42 4.96 -32.90
C GLU A 440 -3.14 5.36 -33.65
N GLU A 441 -1.99 5.45 -32.95
CA GLU A 441 -0.69 5.69 -33.57
C GLU A 441 -0.30 4.59 -34.57
N GLU A 442 -0.67 3.33 -34.33
CA GLU A 442 -0.47 2.21 -35.25
C GLU A 442 -1.45 2.18 -36.41
N GLY A 443 -2.36 3.17 -36.49
CA GLY A 443 -3.32 3.34 -37.58
C GLY A 443 -4.63 2.57 -37.42
N ILE A 444 -4.95 2.10 -36.20
CA ILE A 444 -6.24 1.49 -35.88
C ILE A 444 -7.30 2.58 -35.78
N ARG A 445 -8.43 2.41 -36.49
CA ARG A 445 -9.53 3.34 -36.43
C ARG A 445 -10.55 2.89 -35.39
N ILE A 446 -10.71 3.69 -34.33
CA ILE A 446 -11.63 3.38 -33.24
C ILE A 446 -12.99 4.06 -33.50
N HIS A 447 -14.07 3.28 -33.43
CA HIS A 447 -15.47 3.70 -33.59
C HIS A 447 -16.20 3.51 -32.24
N PRO A 448 -16.19 4.51 -31.37
CA PRO A 448 -16.86 4.44 -30.07
C PRO A 448 -18.37 4.64 -30.19
N SER A 449 -19.09 4.26 -29.13
CA SER A 449 -20.54 4.41 -29.01
C SER A 449 -21.34 3.71 -30.10
N LEU A 450 -20.84 2.57 -30.59
CA LEU A 450 -21.48 1.74 -31.60
C LEU A 450 -21.62 0.29 -31.13
N GLY A 451 -22.83 -0.24 -31.26
CA GLY A 451 -23.12 -1.67 -31.14
C GLY A 451 -23.15 -2.38 -32.50
N ILE A 452 -23.08 -3.68 -32.48
CA ILE A 452 -23.18 -4.50 -33.69
C ILE A 452 -24.60 -5.00 -33.85
N ARG A 453 -25.27 -4.56 -34.91
CA ARG A 453 -26.60 -5.01 -35.29
C ARG A 453 -26.56 -6.38 -35.96
N ARG A 454 -25.59 -6.59 -36.86
CA ARG A 454 -25.36 -7.86 -37.57
C ARG A 454 -23.94 -7.89 -38.17
N ILE A 455 -23.44 -9.10 -38.37
CA ILE A 455 -22.28 -9.38 -39.21
C ILE A 455 -22.80 -9.74 -40.60
N ASN A 456 -22.36 -8.98 -41.61
CA ASN A 456 -22.75 -9.22 -43.00
C ASN A 456 -21.92 -10.34 -43.58
N GLU A 457 -22.56 -11.21 -44.33
CA GLU A 457 -21.92 -12.33 -45.01
C GLU A 457 -22.22 -12.37 -46.49
N THR A 458 -21.30 -12.91 -47.28
CA THR A 458 -21.47 -13.22 -48.70
C THR A 458 -20.95 -14.63 -48.93
N ASN A 459 -21.81 -15.51 -49.39
CA ASN A 459 -21.51 -16.94 -49.60
C ASN A 459 -20.94 -17.64 -48.33
N GLY A 460 -21.48 -17.32 -47.15
CA GLY A 460 -21.07 -17.88 -45.88
C GLY A 460 -19.77 -17.33 -45.30
N LYS A 461 -19.18 -16.28 -45.91
CA LYS A 461 -17.97 -15.60 -45.46
C LYS A 461 -18.27 -14.18 -45.00
N VAL A 462 -17.57 -13.71 -44.02
CA VAL A 462 -17.61 -12.32 -43.55
C VAL A 462 -17.39 -11.35 -44.73
N ALA A 463 -18.23 -10.32 -44.80
CA ALA A 463 -18.14 -9.22 -45.76
C ALA A 463 -18.09 -7.84 -45.03
N GLY A 464 -18.38 -7.84 -43.74
CA GLY A 464 -18.37 -6.63 -42.90
C GLY A 464 -19.33 -6.68 -41.75
N VAL A 465 -19.62 -5.52 -41.15
CA VAL A 465 -20.58 -5.36 -40.07
C VAL A 465 -21.53 -4.19 -40.32
N GLU A 466 -22.73 -4.27 -39.80
CA GLU A 466 -23.69 -3.18 -39.70
C GLU A 466 -23.80 -2.79 -38.21
N THR A 467 -23.67 -1.52 -37.93
CA THR A 467 -23.67 -1.01 -36.54
C THR A 467 -24.97 -0.29 -36.21
N GLU A 468 -25.19 -0.06 -34.93
CA GLU A 468 -26.26 0.80 -34.39
C GLU A 468 -25.66 1.71 -33.29
N THR A 469 -26.21 2.91 -33.13
CA THR A 469 -25.69 3.87 -32.14
C THR A 469 -26.04 3.44 -30.73
N CYS A 470 -25.02 3.28 -29.87
CA CYS A 470 -25.18 3.04 -28.46
C CYS A 470 -25.28 4.37 -27.70
N THR A 471 -26.36 4.59 -26.96
CA THR A 471 -26.62 5.80 -26.21
C THR A 471 -26.22 5.71 -24.75
N SER A 472 -26.15 4.48 -24.18
CA SER A 472 -25.68 4.21 -22.82
C SER A 472 -25.27 2.73 -22.75
N VAL A 473 -24.20 2.42 -22.02
CA VAL A 473 -23.71 1.05 -21.81
C VAL A 473 -24.21 0.48 -20.48
N ARG A 474 -24.43 1.35 -19.48
CA ARG A 474 -24.80 0.94 -18.13
C ARG A 474 -26.06 1.65 -17.66
N ASP A 475 -26.87 0.90 -16.91
CA ASP A 475 -28.01 1.48 -16.19
C ASP A 475 -27.57 2.45 -15.07
N PRO A 476 -28.50 3.16 -14.40
CA PRO A 476 -28.20 4.06 -13.29
C PRO A 476 -27.48 3.36 -12.10
N ASP A 477 -27.70 2.08 -11.92
CA ASP A 477 -27.09 1.25 -10.87
C ASP A 477 -25.69 0.71 -11.27
N GLY A 478 -25.23 1.02 -12.49
CA GLY A 478 -23.90 0.62 -13.01
C GLY A 478 -23.86 -0.80 -13.61
N ARG A 479 -25.00 -1.47 -13.79
CA ARG A 479 -25.07 -2.79 -14.41
C ARG A 479 -25.02 -2.64 -15.93
N PHE A 480 -24.45 -3.63 -16.62
CA PHE A 480 -24.40 -3.67 -18.07
C PHE A 480 -25.82 -3.85 -18.65
N ASP A 481 -26.31 -2.81 -19.34
CA ASP A 481 -27.62 -2.73 -19.97
C ASP A 481 -27.58 -1.75 -21.15
N PRO A 482 -26.95 -2.14 -22.30
CA PRO A 482 -26.74 -1.22 -23.42
C PRO A 482 -28.05 -0.79 -24.06
N GLN A 483 -28.19 0.52 -24.28
CA GLN A 483 -29.34 1.12 -24.95
C GLN A 483 -28.95 1.64 -26.33
N PHE A 484 -29.82 1.41 -27.33
CA PHE A 484 -29.54 1.75 -28.72
C PHE A 484 -30.58 2.70 -29.30
N ASP A 485 -30.11 3.63 -30.16
CA ASP A 485 -30.98 4.50 -30.95
C ASP A 485 -31.19 3.92 -32.34
N MET A 486 -32.39 3.36 -32.56
CA MET A 486 -32.79 2.75 -33.82
C MET A 486 -33.04 3.78 -34.94
N GLN A 487 -33.11 5.07 -34.65
CA GLN A 487 -33.39 6.13 -35.63
C GLN A 487 -32.10 6.78 -36.18
N SER A 488 -30.99 6.63 -35.49
CA SER A 488 -29.66 7.13 -35.95
C SER A 488 -29.19 6.34 -37.18
N PRO A 489 -28.46 7.00 -38.10
CA PRO A 489 -27.86 6.32 -39.24
C PRO A 489 -26.91 5.20 -38.80
N SER A 490 -27.10 3.99 -39.35
CA SER A 490 -26.16 2.89 -39.15
C SER A 490 -24.88 3.13 -39.94
N LEU A 491 -23.72 2.80 -39.33
CA LEU A 491 -22.45 2.73 -40.03
C LEU A 491 -22.25 1.30 -40.54
N SER A 492 -21.95 1.16 -41.84
CA SER A 492 -21.57 -0.14 -42.42
C SER A 492 -20.06 -0.15 -42.67
N LEU A 493 -19.36 -1.09 -42.09
CA LEU A 493 -17.91 -1.31 -42.27
C LEU A 493 -17.70 -2.59 -43.06
N GLN A 494 -16.87 -2.53 -44.12
CA GLN A 494 -16.43 -3.70 -44.86
C GLN A 494 -15.25 -4.37 -44.14
N GLY A 495 -15.20 -5.69 -44.13
CA GLY A 495 -14.15 -6.47 -43.52
C GLY A 495 -14.06 -7.90 -44.05
N ASP A 496 -12.84 -8.40 -44.12
CA ASP A 496 -12.57 -9.80 -44.51
C ASP A 496 -12.65 -10.74 -43.30
N SER A 497 -12.45 -10.21 -42.10
CA SER A 497 -12.56 -10.93 -40.83
C SER A 497 -13.13 -10.07 -39.73
N VAL A 498 -13.78 -10.70 -38.76
CA VAL A 498 -14.28 -10.10 -37.52
C VAL A 498 -13.67 -10.81 -36.32
N ILE A 499 -13.14 -10.06 -35.36
CA ILE A 499 -12.58 -10.57 -34.11
C ILE A 499 -13.45 -10.07 -32.95
N ILE A 500 -14.12 -10.99 -32.23
CA ILE A 500 -15.00 -10.68 -31.11
C ILE A 500 -14.21 -10.69 -29.80
N ALA A 501 -14.19 -9.55 -29.09
CA ALA A 501 -13.42 -9.31 -27.86
C ALA A 501 -14.26 -8.64 -26.77
N ILE A 502 -15.48 -9.12 -26.55
CA ILE A 502 -16.49 -8.52 -25.64
C ILE A 502 -16.47 -9.08 -24.22
N GLY A 503 -15.47 -9.85 -23.88
CA GLY A 503 -15.30 -10.41 -22.55
C GLY A 503 -15.17 -11.92 -22.53
N GLN A 504 -14.97 -12.44 -21.32
CA GLN A 504 -14.71 -13.85 -21.08
C GLN A 504 -15.30 -14.28 -19.73
N ALA A 505 -15.50 -15.57 -19.56
CA ALA A 505 -16.07 -16.18 -18.37
C ALA A 505 -15.22 -17.40 -17.92
N PRO A 506 -15.26 -17.78 -16.65
CA PRO A 506 -14.66 -19.03 -16.20
C PRO A 506 -15.38 -20.24 -16.77
N GLU A 507 -14.64 -21.33 -16.92
CA GLU A 507 -15.19 -22.65 -17.21
C GLU A 507 -15.57 -23.37 -15.91
N SER A 508 -16.43 -24.39 -16.00
CA SER A 508 -16.79 -25.22 -14.85
C SER A 508 -15.57 -25.98 -14.31
N SER A 509 -15.46 -26.09 -13.00
CA SER A 509 -14.42 -26.85 -12.35
C SER A 509 -14.89 -28.23 -11.93
N PRO A 510 -14.09 -29.28 -12.10
CA PRO A 510 -14.42 -30.63 -11.60
C PRO A 510 -14.22 -30.75 -10.07
N PHE A 511 -13.65 -29.73 -9.41
CA PHE A 511 -13.44 -29.75 -7.97
C PHE A 511 -14.67 -29.30 -7.20
N VAL A 512 -15.09 -30.09 -6.24
CA VAL A 512 -16.17 -29.73 -5.32
C VAL A 512 -15.57 -28.98 -4.15
N PRO A 513 -16.05 -27.77 -3.79
CA PRO A 513 -15.59 -27.05 -2.60
C PRO A 513 -15.84 -27.88 -1.34
N ARG A 514 -14.76 -28.45 -0.77
CA ARG A 514 -14.72 -29.18 0.50
C ARG A 514 -13.52 -28.69 1.28
N GLY A 515 -13.43 -29.05 2.57
CA GLY A 515 -12.22 -28.75 3.35
C GLY A 515 -10.95 -29.18 2.60
N GLY A 516 -9.98 -28.27 2.46
CA GLY A 516 -8.73 -28.49 1.72
C GLY A 516 -8.75 -28.13 0.23
N VAL A 517 -9.88 -27.68 -0.33
CA VAL A 517 -9.96 -27.16 -1.71
C VAL A 517 -10.21 -25.66 -1.67
N PHE A 518 -9.32 -24.89 -2.31
CA PHE A 518 -9.34 -23.46 -2.40
C PHE A 518 -9.39 -23.03 -3.87
N ALA A 519 -9.91 -21.86 -4.15
CA ALA A 519 -9.96 -21.31 -5.50
C ALA A 519 -9.59 -19.84 -5.53
N GLY A 520 -9.06 -19.37 -6.67
CA GLY A 520 -8.69 -17.97 -6.82
C GLY A 520 -8.47 -17.51 -8.26
N GLY A 521 -8.05 -16.24 -8.40
CA GLY A 521 -7.88 -15.61 -9.71
C GLY A 521 -9.19 -15.40 -10.46
N ASP A 522 -9.10 -15.30 -11.78
CA ASP A 522 -10.24 -15.00 -12.66
C ASP A 522 -11.35 -16.04 -12.60
N MET A 523 -11.05 -17.21 -12.12
CA MET A 523 -12.05 -18.27 -11.93
C MET A 523 -13.09 -17.91 -10.87
N VAL A 524 -12.71 -17.13 -9.85
CA VAL A 524 -13.56 -16.72 -8.73
C VAL A 524 -14.09 -15.31 -8.91
N TYR A 525 -13.24 -14.40 -9.33
CA TYR A 525 -13.53 -12.96 -9.37
C TYR A 525 -13.90 -12.44 -10.76
N GLY A 526 -13.87 -13.31 -11.79
CA GLY A 526 -14.00 -12.93 -13.19
C GLY A 526 -12.69 -12.36 -13.75
N PRO A 527 -12.66 -11.99 -15.05
CA PRO A 527 -11.48 -11.47 -15.72
C PRO A 527 -10.91 -10.26 -14.99
N SER A 528 -9.62 -10.33 -14.66
CA SER A 528 -8.94 -9.34 -13.82
C SER A 528 -7.52 -9.06 -14.33
N THR A 529 -6.78 -8.23 -13.61
CA THR A 529 -5.38 -7.92 -13.94
C THR A 529 -4.40 -8.89 -13.27
N VAL A 530 -3.17 -8.96 -13.79
CA VAL A 530 -2.13 -9.83 -13.25
C VAL A 530 -1.89 -9.56 -11.76
N ILE A 531 -1.84 -8.29 -11.35
CA ILE A 531 -1.61 -7.93 -9.93
C ILE A 531 -2.78 -8.31 -9.02
N GLN A 532 -4.03 -8.28 -9.53
CA GLN A 532 -5.21 -8.76 -8.80
C GLN A 532 -5.20 -10.28 -8.65
N ALA A 533 -4.76 -11.00 -9.69
CA ALA A 533 -4.57 -12.45 -9.61
C ALA A 533 -3.48 -12.83 -8.59
N ILE A 534 -2.38 -12.07 -8.50
CA ILE A 534 -1.35 -12.24 -7.46
C ILE A 534 -1.94 -12.00 -6.07
N ALA A 535 -2.69 -10.92 -5.87
CA ALA A 535 -3.34 -10.62 -4.59
C ALA A 535 -4.32 -11.74 -4.15
N SER A 536 -5.08 -12.28 -5.10
CA SER A 536 -5.95 -13.44 -4.86
C SER A 536 -5.16 -14.67 -4.42
N ALA A 537 -4.00 -14.90 -5.03
CA ALA A 537 -3.11 -16.02 -4.68
C ALA A 537 -2.46 -15.85 -3.30
N GLN A 538 -2.05 -14.63 -2.90
CA GLN A 538 -1.56 -14.35 -1.55
C GLN A 538 -2.61 -14.71 -0.48
N LYS A 539 -3.85 -14.27 -0.71
CA LYS A 539 -4.97 -14.58 0.16
C LYS A 539 -5.19 -16.09 0.27
N ALA A 540 -5.25 -16.78 -0.86
CA ALA A 540 -5.44 -18.23 -0.90
C ALA A 540 -4.28 -18.97 -0.24
N ALA A 541 -3.03 -18.56 -0.44
CA ALA A 541 -1.86 -19.14 0.20
C ALA A 541 -1.96 -19.02 1.74
N THR A 542 -2.35 -17.84 2.26
CA THR A 542 -2.57 -17.62 3.69
C THR A 542 -3.68 -18.53 4.25
N GLU A 543 -4.78 -18.69 3.52
CA GLU A 543 -5.90 -19.57 3.91
C GLU A 543 -5.48 -21.05 3.90
N ILE A 544 -4.67 -21.47 2.91
CA ILE A 544 -4.11 -22.83 2.83
C ILE A 544 -3.16 -23.09 4.00
N GLU A 545 -2.27 -22.17 4.34
CA GLU A 545 -1.37 -22.28 5.47
C GLU A 545 -2.15 -22.44 6.78
N ALA A 546 -3.14 -21.60 7.03
CA ALA A 546 -4.00 -21.69 8.21
C ALA A 546 -4.74 -23.03 8.29
N PHE A 547 -5.21 -23.55 7.17
CA PHE A 547 -5.85 -24.85 7.09
C PHE A 547 -4.89 -26.02 7.43
N LEU A 548 -3.65 -25.97 6.92
CA LEU A 548 -2.66 -27.00 7.12
C LEU A 548 -2.08 -27.02 8.55
N GLU A 549 -2.01 -25.86 9.21
CA GLU A 549 -1.54 -25.73 10.59
C GLU A 549 -2.65 -25.98 11.64
N GLY A 550 -3.92 -25.97 11.26
CA GLY A 550 -5.06 -26.19 12.17
C GLY A 550 -5.34 -25.03 13.12
N GLU A 551 -4.73 -23.87 12.93
CA GLU A 551 -4.88 -22.67 13.75
C GLU A 551 -5.06 -21.41 12.86
N ALA A 552 -5.98 -20.53 13.25
CA ALA A 552 -6.01 -19.18 12.74
C ALA A 552 -4.84 -18.39 13.37
N ARG A 553 -3.77 -18.14 12.64
CA ARG A 553 -2.73 -17.20 13.10
C ARG A 553 -3.31 -15.80 13.18
N PRO A 554 -3.33 -15.16 14.37
CA PRO A 554 -3.43 -13.70 14.42
C PRO A 554 -2.16 -13.13 13.77
N ALA A 555 -2.30 -12.14 12.92
CA ALA A 555 -1.16 -11.39 12.44
C ALA A 555 -0.38 -10.86 13.65
N GLU A 556 0.79 -11.42 13.94
CA GLU A 556 1.71 -10.89 14.93
C GLU A 556 2.22 -9.54 14.42
N ILE A 557 1.68 -8.48 14.99
CA ILE A 557 2.32 -7.17 14.92
C ILE A 557 3.53 -7.27 15.86
N ALA A 558 4.68 -7.66 15.33
CA ALA A 558 5.92 -7.55 16.04
C ALA A 558 6.11 -6.09 16.45
N GLY A 559 6.29 -5.84 17.75
CA GLY A 559 6.60 -4.54 18.31
C GLY A 559 8.02 -4.11 17.92
N THR A 560 8.19 -3.66 16.69
CA THR A 560 9.40 -3.01 16.22
C THR A 560 9.34 -1.54 16.62
N GLN A 561 10.49 -0.97 17.01
CA GLN A 561 10.60 0.48 17.18
C GLN A 561 10.10 1.18 15.92
N PRO A 562 9.39 2.33 16.03
CA PRO A 562 8.93 3.04 14.86
C PRO A 562 10.14 3.40 13.99
N GLU A 563 10.20 2.82 12.81
CA GLU A 563 11.18 3.23 11.80
C GLU A 563 10.79 4.61 11.28
N TYR A 564 11.72 5.55 11.40
CA TYR A 564 11.59 6.86 10.77
C TYR A 564 12.24 6.79 9.40
N PHE A 565 11.49 7.22 8.39
CA PHE A 565 11.98 7.22 7.01
C PHE A 565 12.52 8.60 6.66
N GLU A 566 13.61 8.63 5.92
CA GLU A 566 14.04 9.84 5.28
C GLU A 566 12.94 10.28 4.30
N SER A 567 12.40 11.47 4.55
CA SER A 567 11.35 12.07 3.71
C SER A 567 11.89 13.42 3.23
N HIS A 568 12.11 13.53 1.92
CA HIS A 568 12.69 14.71 1.28
C HIS A 568 12.00 14.92 -0.09
N PHE A 569 12.21 16.07 -0.66
CA PHE A 569 11.79 16.42 -2.00
C PHE A 569 13.03 16.81 -2.81
N ASP A 570 13.34 16.01 -3.83
CA ASP A 570 14.38 16.32 -4.80
C ASP A 570 13.71 16.85 -6.07
N ASP A 571 14.19 17.97 -6.57
CA ASP A 571 13.73 18.58 -7.83
C ASP A 571 14.38 17.85 -9.01
N ILE A 572 13.89 16.64 -9.26
CA ILE A 572 14.34 15.75 -10.34
C ILE A 572 13.16 15.52 -11.28
N PRO A 573 13.30 15.75 -12.60
CA PRO A 573 12.24 15.45 -13.55
C PRO A 573 11.95 13.94 -13.62
N ARG A 574 10.71 13.60 -13.97
CA ARG A 574 10.28 12.20 -14.15
C ARG A 574 11.09 11.55 -15.26
N SER A 575 11.58 10.33 -15.00
CA SER A 575 12.20 9.49 -16.01
C SER A 575 11.15 8.75 -16.82
N GLU A 576 11.17 8.89 -18.13
CA GLU A 576 10.20 8.24 -19.01
C GLU A 576 10.86 7.10 -19.79
N ALA A 577 10.24 5.94 -19.74
CA ALA A 577 10.64 4.80 -20.54
C ALA A 577 10.39 5.10 -22.03
N ARG A 578 11.42 4.88 -22.86
CA ARG A 578 11.36 5.17 -24.29
C ARG A 578 10.43 4.18 -24.99
N MET A 579 9.41 4.69 -25.66
CA MET A 579 8.58 3.93 -26.57
C MET A 579 9.19 3.92 -27.97
N LEU A 580 9.10 2.80 -28.68
CA LEU A 580 9.49 2.70 -30.07
C LEU A 580 8.51 3.48 -30.96
N PRO A 581 9.00 4.13 -32.04
CA PRO A 581 8.13 4.77 -33.02
C PRO A 581 7.11 3.79 -33.61
N ALA A 582 5.88 4.23 -33.89
CA ALA A 582 4.83 3.39 -34.43
C ALA A 582 5.26 2.63 -35.72
N ALA A 583 6.04 3.30 -36.60
CA ALA A 583 6.56 2.69 -37.81
C ALA A 583 7.49 1.49 -37.56
N GLU A 584 8.19 1.44 -36.43
CA GLU A 584 9.02 0.29 -36.01
C GLU A 584 8.16 -0.77 -35.32
N ARG A 585 7.22 -0.35 -34.47
CA ARG A 585 6.32 -1.26 -33.73
C ARG A 585 5.50 -2.17 -34.65
N ILE A 586 4.95 -1.62 -35.74
CA ILE A 586 4.09 -2.38 -36.67
C ILE A 586 4.83 -3.42 -37.52
N GLN A 587 6.16 -3.45 -37.51
CA GLN A 587 6.95 -4.37 -38.34
C GLN A 587 7.01 -5.80 -37.75
N SER A 588 6.79 -5.97 -36.46
CA SER A 588 6.90 -7.27 -35.80
C SER A 588 6.09 -7.35 -34.52
N ILE A 589 5.50 -8.52 -34.27
CA ILE A 589 4.86 -8.83 -32.98
C ILE A 589 5.87 -9.17 -31.89
N HIS A 590 7.15 -9.40 -32.23
CA HIS A 590 8.16 -9.91 -31.29
C HIS A 590 9.06 -8.81 -30.69
N VAL A 591 8.93 -7.58 -31.17
CA VAL A 591 9.69 -6.43 -30.64
C VAL A 591 8.89 -5.80 -29.49
N GLU A 592 9.51 -5.70 -28.32
CA GLU A 592 8.90 -5.06 -27.15
C GLU A 592 8.73 -3.56 -27.40
N ASP A 593 7.53 -3.02 -27.19
CA ASP A 593 7.17 -1.64 -27.53
C ASP A 593 7.91 -0.59 -26.69
N VAL A 594 8.14 -0.90 -25.42
CA VAL A 594 8.69 0.04 -24.43
C VAL A 594 10.04 -0.48 -23.96
N ALA A 595 11.09 0.33 -24.08
CA ALA A 595 12.38 0.03 -23.50
C ALA A 595 12.35 0.14 -21.96
N GLY A 596 13.22 -0.59 -21.26
CA GLY A 596 13.47 -0.38 -19.84
C GLY A 596 14.21 0.93 -19.57
N LEU A 597 14.11 1.46 -18.35
CA LEU A 597 15.01 2.51 -17.87
C LEU A 597 16.41 1.92 -17.63
N SER A 598 17.44 2.74 -17.84
CA SER A 598 18.81 2.41 -17.42
C SER A 598 18.91 2.41 -15.88
N GLU A 599 19.92 1.75 -15.31
CA GLU A 599 20.17 1.71 -13.86
C GLU A 599 20.22 3.12 -13.23
N ASN A 600 20.87 4.06 -13.90
CA ASN A 600 20.93 5.45 -13.44
C ASN A 600 19.57 6.16 -13.46
N GLU A 601 18.74 5.90 -14.48
CA GLU A 601 17.38 6.45 -14.54
C GLU A 601 16.47 5.81 -13.49
N ILE A 602 16.60 4.51 -13.24
CA ILE A 602 15.90 3.79 -12.17
C ILE A 602 16.23 4.42 -10.80
N GLN A 603 17.52 4.67 -10.53
CA GLN A 603 17.95 5.29 -9.27
C GLN A 603 17.44 6.73 -9.15
N LYS A 604 17.55 7.54 -10.22
CA LYS A 604 17.02 8.91 -10.24
C LYS A 604 15.51 8.95 -9.99
N GLU A 605 14.78 8.04 -10.62
CA GLU A 605 13.33 7.96 -10.44
C GLU A 605 12.94 7.55 -9.02
N ALA A 606 13.70 6.64 -8.41
CA ALA A 606 13.49 6.25 -7.02
C ALA A 606 13.77 7.41 -6.04
N CYS A 607 14.70 8.33 -6.36
CA CYS A 607 14.96 9.55 -5.57
C CYS A 607 13.74 10.49 -5.56
N ARG A 608 12.85 10.42 -6.53
CA ARG A 608 11.62 11.22 -6.55
C ARG A 608 10.59 10.80 -5.50
N CYS A 609 10.72 9.61 -4.93
CA CYS A 609 9.81 9.15 -3.89
C CYS A 609 9.98 9.96 -2.60
N VAL A 610 8.93 10.70 -2.21
CA VAL A 610 8.91 11.52 -0.98
C VAL A 610 8.68 10.71 0.30
N SER A 611 8.60 9.38 0.23
CA SER A 611 8.37 8.43 1.34
C SER A 611 7.13 8.71 2.20
N CYS A 612 6.25 9.62 1.80
CA CYS A 612 4.94 9.97 2.40
C CYS A 612 4.90 9.90 3.94
N GLY A 613 5.65 10.76 4.60
CA GLY A 613 5.73 10.82 6.05
C GLY A 613 5.45 12.22 6.63
N CYS A 614 5.18 12.27 7.93
CA CYS A 614 4.98 13.50 8.69
C CYS A 614 6.24 13.85 9.46
N LEU A 615 6.85 15.01 9.17
CA LEU A 615 8.05 15.51 9.83
C LEU A 615 7.77 16.19 11.20
N ALA A 616 6.51 16.30 11.62
CA ALA A 616 6.17 17.00 12.85
C ALA A 616 6.69 16.26 14.08
N VAL A 617 7.37 16.99 14.97
CA VAL A 617 7.91 16.45 16.22
C VAL A 617 6.89 16.50 17.36
N GLY A 618 6.99 15.56 18.30
CA GLY A 618 6.20 15.55 19.53
C GLY A 618 6.66 16.67 20.48
N PRO A 619 5.75 17.54 20.97
CA PRO A 619 6.14 18.74 21.72
C PRO A 619 6.25 18.50 23.24
N SER A 620 6.16 17.26 23.72
CA SER A 620 6.11 16.97 25.16
C SER A 620 7.50 16.78 25.77
N ASP A 621 7.96 17.75 26.55
CA ASP A 621 9.19 17.64 27.35
C ASP A 621 9.09 16.48 28.37
N LEU A 622 7.88 16.25 28.96
CA LEU A 622 7.68 15.14 29.89
C LEU A 622 7.84 13.79 29.20
N ALA A 623 7.42 13.65 27.96
CA ALA A 623 7.55 12.39 27.22
C ALA A 623 9.01 11.95 27.13
N VAL A 624 9.93 12.89 26.85
CA VAL A 624 11.37 12.64 26.78
C VAL A 624 11.92 12.17 28.13
N ALA A 625 11.52 12.86 29.21
CA ALA A 625 11.91 12.49 30.57
C ALA A 625 11.38 11.11 30.97
N LEU A 626 10.13 10.78 30.62
CA LEU A 626 9.51 9.49 30.94
C LEU A 626 10.16 8.32 30.18
N VAL A 627 10.58 8.53 28.92
CA VAL A 627 11.34 7.52 28.16
C VAL A 627 12.70 7.25 28.81
N ALA A 628 13.44 8.28 29.21
CA ALA A 628 14.72 8.10 29.92
C ALA A 628 14.55 7.46 31.32
N LEU A 629 13.41 7.66 31.98
CA LEU A 629 13.09 7.05 33.27
C LEU A 629 12.49 5.64 33.18
N ASP A 630 12.41 5.04 31.98
CA ASP A 630 11.73 3.74 31.71
C ASP A 630 10.34 3.68 32.34
N ALA A 631 9.61 4.78 32.23
CA ALA A 631 8.28 4.90 32.81
C ALA A 631 7.26 4.00 32.10
N ARG A 632 6.18 3.65 32.77
CA ARG A 632 5.03 2.97 32.19
C ARG A 632 3.82 3.89 32.19
N ILE A 633 3.13 3.96 31.07
CA ILE A 633 1.86 4.66 30.95
C ILE A 633 0.74 3.63 31.14
N VAL A 634 -0.12 3.89 32.12
CA VAL A 634 -1.28 3.06 32.42
C VAL A 634 -2.51 3.75 31.88
N THR A 635 -3.22 3.06 31.01
CA THR A 635 -4.47 3.52 30.42
C THR A 635 -5.68 2.83 31.03
N THR A 636 -6.85 3.08 30.47
CA THR A 636 -8.09 2.36 30.84
C THR A 636 -8.09 0.91 30.37
N ARG A 637 -7.22 0.53 29.43
CA ARG A 637 -7.17 -0.80 28.82
C ARG A 637 -5.90 -1.59 29.13
N ARG A 638 -4.75 -0.92 29.19
CA ARG A 638 -3.43 -1.59 29.21
C ARG A 638 -2.38 -0.77 29.95
N SER A 639 -1.20 -1.37 30.12
CA SER A 639 -0.02 -0.69 30.69
C SER A 639 1.16 -0.89 29.73
N LEU A 640 1.70 0.20 29.19
CA LEU A 640 2.74 0.20 28.16
C LEU A 640 4.00 0.87 28.67
N PRO A 641 5.21 0.47 28.26
CA PRO A 641 6.39 1.29 28.36
C PRO A 641 6.17 2.65 27.71
N ALA A 642 6.77 3.72 28.28
CA ALA A 642 6.62 5.07 27.72
C ALA A 642 7.13 5.15 26.26
N GLN A 643 8.18 4.42 25.93
CA GLN A 643 8.74 4.34 24.60
C GLN A 643 7.69 3.84 23.59
N ASP A 644 6.98 2.75 23.90
CA ASP A 644 5.96 2.15 23.03
C ASP A 644 4.70 2.99 22.97
N PHE A 645 4.40 3.73 24.04
CA PHE A 645 3.25 4.63 24.09
C PHE A 645 3.36 5.82 23.13
N PHE A 646 4.58 6.33 22.90
CA PHE A 646 4.85 7.44 22.00
C PHE A 646 5.18 7.02 20.57
N ALA A 647 4.89 5.79 20.17
CA ALA A 647 5.07 5.36 18.78
C ALA A 647 4.20 6.23 17.84
N ALA A 648 4.85 7.19 17.20
CA ALA A 648 4.18 8.17 16.35
C ALA A 648 3.89 7.60 14.96
N THR A 649 2.70 7.90 14.46
CA THR A 649 2.35 7.78 13.03
C THR A 649 2.10 9.17 12.45
N ALA A 650 1.95 9.28 11.14
CA ALA A 650 1.62 10.57 10.52
C ALA A 650 0.33 11.18 11.07
N SER A 651 -0.64 10.40 11.51
CA SER A 651 -1.94 10.88 12.05
C SER A 651 -1.95 11.06 13.56
N ARG A 652 -1.11 10.35 14.33
CA ARG A 652 -1.15 10.31 15.80
C ARG A 652 0.25 10.40 16.41
N SER A 653 0.35 11.00 17.59
CA SER A 653 1.60 11.05 18.37
C SER A 653 1.66 9.98 19.48
N THR A 654 0.58 9.22 19.70
CA THR A 654 0.48 8.17 20.71
C THR A 654 -0.34 7.00 20.17
N VAL A 655 -0.17 5.83 20.77
CA VAL A 655 -0.90 4.59 20.41
C VAL A 655 -2.27 4.45 21.09
N LEU A 656 -2.82 5.53 21.65
CA LEU A 656 -4.16 5.49 22.27
C LEU A 656 -5.23 5.13 21.24
N GLU A 657 -6.09 4.19 21.61
CA GLU A 657 -7.29 3.91 20.84
C GLU A 657 -8.33 5.05 20.99
N PRO A 658 -9.31 5.19 20.08
CA PRO A 658 -10.27 6.30 20.07
C PRO A 658 -11.04 6.49 21.39
N ASP A 659 -11.25 5.43 22.17
CA ASP A 659 -11.97 5.41 23.46
C ASP A 659 -11.06 5.08 24.66
N GLU A 660 -9.73 5.13 24.47
CA GLU A 660 -8.74 4.84 25.51
C GLU A 660 -8.26 6.14 26.19
N LEU A 661 -8.16 6.13 27.52
CA LEU A 661 -7.72 7.28 28.32
C LEU A 661 -6.51 6.94 29.18
N ILE A 662 -5.59 7.90 29.35
CA ILE A 662 -4.49 7.80 30.32
C ILE A 662 -5.06 7.89 31.73
N ARG A 663 -4.73 6.91 32.57
CA ARG A 663 -5.12 6.86 33.97
C ARG A 663 -4.01 7.38 34.88
N GLU A 664 -2.78 6.87 34.75
CA GLU A 664 -1.62 7.25 35.56
C GLU A 664 -0.30 6.96 34.84
N VAL A 665 0.76 7.57 35.33
CA VAL A 665 2.16 7.25 35.00
C VAL A 665 2.79 6.53 36.16
N ARG A 666 3.57 5.46 35.91
CA ARG A 666 4.36 4.73 36.90
C ARG A 666 5.83 4.79 36.55
N ILE A 667 6.66 5.10 37.55
CA ILE A 667 8.11 5.19 37.40
C ILE A 667 8.76 4.37 38.51
N SER A 668 9.63 3.43 38.17
CA SER A 668 10.39 2.66 39.13
C SER A 668 11.35 3.54 39.94
N LYS A 669 11.65 3.14 41.16
CA LYS A 669 12.63 3.89 41.97
C LYS A 669 14.01 3.77 41.33
N PRO A 670 14.72 4.90 41.07
CA PRO A 670 16.05 4.84 40.51
C PRO A 670 17.01 4.14 41.47
N PRO A 671 18.03 3.43 40.94
CA PRO A 671 19.12 2.89 41.78
C PRO A 671 19.83 3.98 42.59
N LYS A 672 20.53 3.57 43.67
CA LYS A 672 21.41 4.49 44.43
C LYS A 672 22.53 4.96 43.48
N HIS A 673 23.01 6.19 43.71
CA HIS A 673 24.06 6.82 42.87
C HIS A 673 23.68 7.06 41.42
N THR A 674 22.38 7.28 41.16
CA THR A 674 21.88 7.70 39.85
C THR A 674 21.86 9.22 39.78
N ARG A 675 22.45 9.78 38.71
CA ARG A 675 22.34 11.21 38.35
C ARG A 675 21.32 11.36 37.25
N GLN A 676 20.56 12.44 37.32
CA GLN A 676 19.48 12.73 36.38
C GLN A 676 19.61 14.18 35.93
N ASN A 677 19.45 14.44 34.65
CA ASN A 677 19.55 15.79 34.10
C ASN A 677 18.62 15.95 32.90
N TYR A 678 18.01 17.12 32.76
CA TYR A 678 17.22 17.53 31.61
C TYR A 678 17.75 18.83 31.02
N LEU A 679 18.13 18.78 29.75
CA LEU A 679 18.64 19.96 29.02
C LEU A 679 17.66 20.25 27.87
N LYS A 680 17.34 21.52 27.68
CA LYS A 680 16.50 22.02 26.61
C LYS A 680 17.14 23.21 25.93
N PHE A 681 17.44 23.05 24.65
CA PHE A 681 17.90 24.16 23.81
C PHE A 681 16.68 24.80 23.11
N THR A 682 16.60 26.13 23.19
CA THR A 682 15.53 26.95 22.62
C THR A 682 16.10 28.20 21.98
N LEU A 683 15.46 28.74 20.97
CA LEU A 683 15.87 29.99 20.31
C LEU A 683 15.49 31.21 21.14
N ARG A 684 14.32 31.18 21.77
CA ARG A 684 13.81 32.26 22.62
C ARG A 684 13.88 31.87 24.10
N LYS A 685 14.26 32.81 24.95
CA LYS A 685 14.19 32.63 26.41
C LYS A 685 13.20 33.66 26.99
N PRO A 686 12.39 33.32 28.00
CA PRO A 686 12.38 32.08 28.81
C PRO A 686 11.39 31.03 28.33
N ILE A 687 10.59 31.24 27.27
CA ILE A 687 9.48 30.37 26.83
C ILE A 687 9.59 30.06 25.35
N ASP A 688 9.85 28.81 25.05
CA ASP A 688 9.81 28.29 23.68
C ASP A 688 9.71 26.77 23.68
N PHE A 689 9.38 26.20 22.49
CA PHE A 689 9.52 24.77 22.22
C PHE A 689 10.99 24.42 22.06
N ALA A 690 11.33 23.17 22.29
CA ALA A 690 12.68 22.69 22.07
C ALA A 690 13.03 22.71 20.58
N VAL A 691 14.22 23.16 20.23
CA VAL A 691 14.92 22.80 19.00
C VAL A 691 15.49 21.40 19.18
N VAL A 692 16.06 21.14 20.37
CA VAL A 692 16.47 19.83 20.85
C VAL A 692 16.38 19.80 22.37
N SER A 693 15.99 18.64 22.91
CA SER A 693 16.09 18.38 24.35
C SER A 693 16.71 17.02 24.61
N VAL A 694 17.38 16.90 25.75
CA VAL A 694 18.08 15.68 26.19
C VAL A 694 17.70 15.39 27.63
N ALA A 695 17.19 14.16 27.85
CA ALA A 695 16.98 13.59 29.17
C ALA A 695 18.01 12.49 29.42
N SER A 696 18.75 12.56 30.51
CA SER A 696 19.75 11.54 30.85
C SER A 696 19.58 11.02 32.28
N VAL A 697 19.68 9.69 32.42
CA VAL A 697 19.66 8.97 33.70
C VAL A 697 20.87 8.04 33.71
N ILE A 698 21.89 8.39 34.50
CA ILE A 698 23.17 7.68 34.55
C ILE A 698 23.41 7.17 35.94
N SER A 699 23.63 5.88 36.11
CA SER A 699 24.01 5.21 37.35
C SER A 699 25.47 4.87 37.34
N ALA A 700 26.19 5.21 38.41
CA ALA A 700 27.60 4.92 38.55
C ALA A 700 27.89 4.03 39.76
N LYS A 701 28.87 3.14 39.62
CA LYS A 701 29.42 2.33 40.71
C LYS A 701 30.94 2.42 40.66
N ASN A 702 31.55 2.88 41.76
CA ASN A 702 32.99 3.09 41.87
C ASN A 702 33.58 3.96 40.73
N GLY A 703 32.88 5.02 40.33
CA GLY A 703 33.35 5.91 39.26
C GLY A 703 33.17 5.38 37.83
N VAL A 704 32.58 4.18 37.67
CA VAL A 704 32.31 3.57 36.37
C VAL A 704 30.79 3.58 36.08
N CYS A 705 30.40 3.91 34.85
CA CYS A 705 29.01 3.87 34.40
C CYS A 705 28.49 2.45 34.43
N SER A 706 27.53 2.15 35.30
CA SER A 706 26.90 0.84 35.40
C SER A 706 25.61 0.75 34.59
N ASP A 707 24.90 1.83 34.35
CA ASP A 707 23.73 1.96 33.53
C ASP A 707 23.55 3.39 33.01
N ALA A 708 23.12 3.50 31.76
CA ALA A 708 22.84 4.78 31.10
C ALA A 708 21.58 4.70 30.30
N ARG A 709 20.75 5.73 30.40
CA ARG A 709 19.54 5.94 29.63
C ARG A 709 19.49 7.38 29.16
N ILE A 710 19.44 7.54 27.82
CA ILE A 710 19.51 8.85 27.17
C ILE A 710 18.36 8.92 26.15
N ALA A 711 17.48 9.89 26.33
CA ALA A 711 16.39 10.16 25.40
C ALA A 711 16.51 11.57 24.83
N LEU A 712 16.25 11.71 23.54
CA LEU A 712 16.26 12.97 22.80
C LEU A 712 14.83 13.39 22.47
N GLY A 713 14.56 14.69 22.51
CA GLY A 713 13.28 15.27 22.12
C GLY A 713 13.45 16.31 21.01
N ALA A 714 12.39 16.51 20.25
CA ALA A 714 12.30 17.43 19.10
C ALA A 714 13.21 17.10 17.89
N VAL A 715 13.86 15.95 17.88
CA VAL A 715 14.72 15.47 16.77
C VAL A 715 14.04 14.42 15.90
N ALA A 716 12.97 13.82 16.40
CA ALA A 716 12.16 12.80 15.73
C ALA A 716 10.66 13.02 16.03
N PRO A 717 9.74 12.40 15.28
CA PRO A 717 8.31 12.50 15.54
C PRO A 717 7.88 12.04 16.94
N SER A 718 8.61 11.13 17.57
CA SER A 718 8.46 10.75 18.98
C SER A 718 9.75 10.92 19.76
N PRO A 719 9.75 10.83 21.12
CA PRO A 719 10.97 10.78 21.89
C PRO A 719 11.90 9.66 21.42
N PHE A 720 13.15 9.99 21.13
CA PHE A 720 14.13 9.10 20.53
C PHE A 720 15.10 8.56 21.59
N ARG A 721 15.21 7.25 21.74
CA ARG A 721 16.16 6.62 22.65
C ARG A 721 17.53 6.45 21.98
N ALA A 722 18.59 7.05 22.56
CA ALA A 722 19.94 7.06 21.98
C ALA A 722 20.76 5.82 22.41
N TRP A 723 20.35 4.62 22.00
CA TRP A 723 20.96 3.34 22.40
C TRP A 723 22.46 3.27 22.16
N ALA A 724 22.94 3.71 20.99
CA ALA A 724 24.36 3.71 20.66
C ALA A 724 25.18 4.60 21.61
N ALA A 725 24.63 5.76 22.02
CA ALA A 725 25.25 6.62 22.99
C ALA A 725 25.31 5.97 24.39
N GLU A 726 24.24 5.31 24.80
CA GLU A 726 24.18 4.57 26.07
C GLU A 726 25.20 3.44 26.12
N GLU A 727 25.32 2.66 25.07
CA GLU A 727 26.31 1.57 24.97
C GLU A 727 27.73 2.11 24.96
N SER A 728 27.96 3.25 24.31
CA SER A 728 29.30 3.86 24.22
C SER A 728 29.90 4.28 25.57
N ILE A 729 29.07 4.57 26.59
CA ILE A 729 29.49 5.02 27.90
C ILE A 729 29.37 3.93 28.99
N ARG A 730 28.61 2.86 28.79
CA ARG A 730 28.54 1.77 29.77
C ARG A 730 29.91 1.12 29.96
N GLY A 731 30.26 0.83 31.21
CA GLY A 731 31.54 0.23 31.57
C GLY A 731 32.73 1.19 31.52
N LYS A 732 32.53 2.45 31.14
CA LYS A 732 33.61 3.46 31.11
C LYS A 732 33.62 4.30 32.37
N GLY A 733 34.84 4.85 32.71
CA GLY A 733 34.98 5.81 33.78
C GLY A 733 34.18 7.08 33.49
N ILE A 734 33.54 7.63 34.52
CA ILE A 734 32.82 8.90 34.41
C ILE A 734 33.77 10.00 34.95
N ASP A 735 34.47 10.68 34.06
CA ASP A 735 35.31 11.82 34.38
C ASP A 735 34.51 13.13 34.34
N ARG A 736 35.01 14.14 35.02
CA ARG A 736 34.36 15.45 35.08
C ARG A 736 34.55 16.31 33.82
N ASN A 737 35.25 15.80 32.81
CA ASN A 737 35.54 16.51 31.55
C ASN A 737 34.60 16.08 30.42
#